data_17487ec7d3cc855f14d8d813716f5491
#
_entry.id   17487ec7d3cc855f14d8d813716f5491
#
_cell.length_a   1.000
_cell.length_b   1.000
_cell.length_c   1.000
_cell.angle_alpha   90.00
_cell.angle_beta   90.00
_cell.angle_gamma   90.00
#
_symmetry.space_group_name_H-M   'P 1'
#
loop_
_entity.id
_entity.type
_entity.pdbx_description
1 polymer ?
#
loop_
_entity_poly.entity_id
_entity_poly.type
_entity_poly.pdbx_seq_one_letter_code
_entity_poly.pdbx_strand_id
1 'polypeptide(L)'
;MDYDTSGFPLGPKDPRVLYKNAKNFDYAMNDRESVSWVDRFGVSRKTWFGVEQQVNDYLASQGFEPGVLEYVDGSPLTVDRPTQLIQRDGNLYSVKRPASFPVELTGNWATDQDLLVTQVDRSLRQQLADPLDPTAGAALVARASRHLSDLTGLIGLIGRYAGDMVQTAAYWGGWSVYADGPVGGGTYVWDPARPRSEHNAGNVISPTVPWDGLESSFAAYIAATGETEPSALGCWVLVPEHGREFNVLQWGAKNNATVNGANDAMIQPLLNYVEGAKSGGFGGVVNFPKGTYRFNTYFNVRDRTAIRGEGTHATIIQFPGSAVGNCITLGPTGPNHPINPNGHWVFGARLENLAISCSNVYKGSERSVIYTDGAHEHSGLFNVVVRDFTSWGVNYNTGNGGPALFEVSDCEFYLSGTAPATGTKRGIVSNAGGALFLMRHVTITGAPANKLDQGVVMLKDNLVAQGLHFENSGSGISLSQNDPANPRVNSIVGVTGNATVSSGGLVDISSSFEGSVQVSAVVNKSISTTGLITLINRRVNDRYLDSPVSSYSYPSAYSPGEAISQGRVNVSGAVATVAKSVGVSFTASRTGVGVVRITLSSAMNDTDYTVTPSARPSGGGAMFVEFLPVSTTAFDIKTYNQAGTATDPASIWFTLLR
;
A
#
# COMPACT_ATOMS: atom_id res chain seq x y z
N MET A 1 -84.13 -53.04 -16.45
CA MET A 1 -83.53 -53.49 -17.70
C MET A 1 -82.27 -52.72 -17.95
N ASP A 2 -81.18 -53.36 -18.12
CA ASP A 2 -79.90 -52.66 -18.50
C ASP A 2 -79.69 -52.97 -20.02
N TYR A 3 -79.57 -51.90 -20.82
CA TYR A 3 -79.42 -52.02 -22.26
C TYR A 3 -77.97 -51.99 -22.62
N ASP A 4 -77.55 -52.90 -23.48
CA ASP A 4 -76.19 -52.77 -24.06
C ASP A 4 -76.23 -51.64 -25.09
N THR A 5 -75.44 -50.59 -24.76
CA THR A 5 -75.34 -49.40 -25.60
C THR A 5 -73.88 -49.10 -25.98
N SER A 6 -73.00 -50.09 -25.78
CA SER A 6 -71.56 -49.94 -26.01
C SER A 6 -71.22 -49.69 -27.49
N GLY A 7 -72.01 -50.22 -28.42
CA GLY A 7 -71.80 -50.02 -29.86
C GLY A 7 -72.31 -48.70 -30.44
N PHE A 8 -72.88 -47.80 -29.63
CA PHE A 8 -73.36 -46.52 -30.14
C PHE A 8 -72.30 -45.42 -29.95
N PRO A 9 -72.01 -44.57 -30.97
CA PRO A 9 -71.10 -43.46 -30.91
C PRO A 9 -71.58 -42.40 -29.89
N LEU A 10 -70.73 -41.39 -29.59
CA LEU A 10 -71.12 -40.24 -28.75
C LEU A 10 -72.26 -39.45 -29.49
N GLY A 11 -73.29 -39.03 -28.72
CA GLY A 11 -74.38 -38.17 -29.19
C GLY A 11 -75.55 -38.86 -29.95
N PRO A 12 -75.78 -40.21 -29.85
CA PRO A 12 -76.88 -40.82 -30.51
C PRO A 12 -78.22 -40.41 -29.91
N LYS A 13 -79.28 -40.33 -30.78
CA LYS A 13 -80.62 -39.97 -30.32
C LYS A 13 -81.48 -41.17 -29.89
N ASP A 14 -80.90 -42.33 -29.74
CA ASP A 14 -81.55 -43.55 -29.29
C ASP A 14 -81.99 -43.42 -27.79
N PRO A 15 -83.27 -43.64 -27.51
CA PRO A 15 -83.77 -43.51 -26.12
C PRO A 15 -83.07 -44.40 -25.09
N ARG A 16 -82.58 -45.55 -25.53
CA ARG A 16 -81.82 -46.49 -24.69
C ARG A 16 -80.49 -45.86 -24.21
N VAL A 17 -79.85 -45.13 -25.11
CA VAL A 17 -78.62 -44.41 -24.83
C VAL A 17 -78.86 -43.23 -23.87
N LEU A 18 -79.99 -42.52 -24.10
CA LEU A 18 -80.38 -41.41 -23.16
C LEU A 18 -80.63 -41.95 -21.73
N TYR A 19 -81.37 -43.07 -21.65
CA TYR A 19 -81.59 -43.70 -20.38
C TYR A 19 -80.28 -44.13 -19.65
N LYS A 20 -79.38 -44.76 -20.41
CA LYS A 20 -78.07 -45.18 -19.85
C LYS A 20 -77.22 -44.00 -19.45
N ASN A 21 -77.21 -42.94 -20.25
CA ASN A 21 -76.49 -41.73 -19.92
C ASN A 21 -77.05 -41.03 -18.63
N ALA A 22 -78.36 -40.98 -18.49
CA ALA A 22 -79.02 -40.44 -17.31
C ALA A 22 -78.65 -41.25 -16.07
N LYS A 23 -78.70 -42.59 -16.19
CA LYS A 23 -78.29 -43.51 -15.11
C LYS A 23 -76.79 -43.35 -14.73
N ASN A 24 -75.96 -43.22 -15.79
CA ASN A 24 -74.51 -42.98 -15.58
C ASN A 24 -74.22 -41.64 -14.95
N PHE A 25 -74.97 -40.61 -15.31
CA PHE A 25 -74.85 -39.29 -14.65
C PHE A 25 -75.29 -39.33 -13.18
N ASP A 26 -76.37 -40.09 -12.88
CA ASP A 26 -76.82 -40.26 -11.51
C ASP A 26 -75.77 -40.95 -10.65
N TYR A 27 -75.14 -42.03 -11.17
CA TYR A 27 -74.01 -42.67 -10.51
C TYR A 27 -72.82 -41.70 -10.33
N ALA A 28 -72.49 -40.93 -11.34
CA ALA A 28 -71.36 -39.99 -11.31
C ALA A 28 -71.55 -38.93 -10.21
N MET A 29 -72.75 -38.41 -10.05
CA MET A 29 -73.03 -37.25 -9.20
C MET A 29 -73.57 -37.58 -7.80
N ASN A 30 -74.35 -38.65 -7.71
CA ASN A 30 -75.15 -38.92 -6.50
C ASN A 30 -74.71 -40.19 -5.75
N ASP A 31 -73.85 -41.04 -6.33
CA ASP A 31 -73.30 -42.17 -5.60
C ASP A 31 -72.28 -41.64 -4.55
N ARG A 32 -72.56 -41.97 -3.29
CA ARG A 32 -71.74 -41.54 -2.15
C ARG A 32 -70.94 -42.65 -1.49
N GLU A 33 -70.99 -43.86 -2.10
CA GLU A 33 -70.31 -45.05 -1.57
C GLU A 33 -69.19 -45.53 -2.49
N SER A 34 -69.39 -45.44 -3.81
CA SER A 34 -68.43 -45.94 -4.77
C SER A 34 -67.49 -44.84 -5.27
N VAL A 35 -66.21 -45.05 -5.20
CA VAL A 35 -65.17 -44.09 -5.68
C VAL A 35 -65.07 -44.05 -7.19
N SER A 36 -65.58 -45.06 -7.90
CA SER A 36 -65.57 -45.16 -9.37
C SER A 36 -66.75 -45.96 -9.87
N TRP A 37 -67.14 -45.72 -11.12
CA TRP A 37 -68.18 -46.43 -11.84
C TRP A 37 -67.72 -46.69 -13.31
N VAL A 38 -68.30 -47.65 -13.94
CA VAL A 38 -67.98 -48.02 -15.34
C VAL A 38 -68.98 -47.35 -16.26
N ASP A 39 -68.49 -46.53 -17.20
CA ASP A 39 -69.32 -45.85 -18.17
C ASP A 39 -69.87 -46.85 -19.23
N ARG A 40 -70.77 -46.37 -20.11
CA ARG A 40 -71.38 -47.22 -21.14
C ARG A 40 -70.38 -47.77 -22.16
N PHE A 41 -69.15 -47.28 -22.20
CA PHE A 41 -68.07 -47.77 -23.07
C PHE A 41 -67.09 -48.71 -22.31
N GLY A 42 -67.42 -49.07 -21.13
CA GLY A 42 -66.57 -49.94 -20.30
C GLY A 42 -65.37 -49.27 -19.62
N VAL A 43 -65.30 -47.94 -19.70
CA VAL A 43 -64.21 -47.16 -19.09
C VAL A 43 -64.56 -46.80 -17.67
N SER A 44 -63.65 -47.09 -16.73
CA SER A 44 -63.78 -46.67 -15.34
C SER A 44 -63.65 -45.16 -15.21
N ARG A 45 -64.64 -44.51 -14.59
CA ARG A 45 -64.71 -43.07 -14.31
C ARG A 45 -64.83 -42.88 -12.78
N LYS A 46 -64.32 -41.76 -12.31
CA LYS A 46 -64.53 -41.42 -10.90
C LYS A 46 -65.93 -40.84 -10.69
N THR A 47 -66.57 -41.22 -9.58
CA THR A 47 -67.74 -40.53 -9.05
C THR A 47 -67.31 -39.21 -8.43
N TRP A 48 -68.27 -38.30 -8.19
CA TRP A 48 -67.97 -37.05 -7.40
C TRP A 48 -67.40 -37.39 -6.03
N PHE A 49 -67.92 -38.41 -5.35
CA PHE A 49 -67.38 -38.92 -4.11
C PHE A 49 -65.93 -39.44 -4.27
N GLY A 50 -65.60 -40.10 -5.37
CA GLY A 50 -64.24 -40.56 -5.67
C GLY A 50 -63.27 -39.42 -5.97
N VAL A 51 -63.75 -38.26 -6.48
CA VAL A 51 -62.95 -37.03 -6.62
C VAL A 51 -62.71 -36.38 -5.26
N GLU A 52 -63.74 -36.29 -4.40
CA GLU A 52 -63.63 -35.80 -3.04
C GLU A 52 -62.65 -36.67 -2.19
N GLN A 53 -62.73 -37.99 -2.30
CA GLN A 53 -61.76 -38.90 -1.67
C GLN A 53 -60.33 -38.64 -2.17
N GLN A 54 -60.14 -38.47 -3.49
CA GLN A 54 -58.82 -38.20 -4.03
C GLN A 54 -58.24 -36.87 -3.53
N VAL A 55 -59.05 -35.82 -3.39
CA VAL A 55 -58.64 -34.54 -2.83
C VAL A 55 -58.29 -34.72 -1.36
N ASN A 56 -59.06 -35.47 -0.63
CA ASN A 56 -58.80 -35.77 0.78
C ASN A 56 -57.52 -36.58 0.98
N ASP A 57 -57.26 -37.60 0.11
CA ASP A 57 -56.02 -38.39 0.13
C ASP A 57 -54.81 -37.53 -0.24
N TYR A 58 -54.97 -36.58 -1.20
CA TYR A 58 -53.91 -35.64 -1.54
C TYR A 58 -53.58 -34.70 -0.36
N LEU A 59 -54.58 -34.12 0.29
CA LEU A 59 -54.37 -33.28 1.46
C LEU A 59 -53.74 -34.11 2.64
N ALA A 60 -54.18 -35.33 2.80
CA ALA A 60 -53.60 -36.25 3.79
C ALA A 60 -52.14 -36.61 3.46
N SER A 61 -51.81 -36.78 2.14
CA SER A 61 -50.45 -37.06 1.71
C SER A 61 -49.50 -35.87 1.95
N GLN A 62 -50.02 -34.65 1.98
CA GLN A 62 -49.31 -33.46 2.39
C GLN A 62 -49.19 -33.34 3.93
N GLY A 63 -49.67 -34.33 4.66
CA GLY A 63 -49.55 -34.37 6.11
C GLY A 63 -50.66 -33.65 6.89
N PHE A 64 -51.73 -33.24 6.21
CA PHE A 64 -52.84 -32.51 6.83
C PHE A 64 -54.16 -33.22 6.59
N GLU A 65 -55.00 -33.35 7.62
CA GLU A 65 -56.37 -33.81 7.51
C GLU A 65 -57.30 -32.63 7.23
N PRO A 66 -58.28 -32.77 6.35
CA PRO A 66 -59.36 -31.78 6.18
C PRO A 66 -60.24 -31.76 7.43
N GLY A 67 -60.32 -30.61 8.05
CA GLY A 67 -61.03 -30.41 9.32
C GLY A 67 -60.08 -30.15 10.46
N VAL A 68 -59.81 -28.85 10.67
CA VAL A 68 -58.98 -28.40 11.80
C VAL A 68 -59.79 -28.54 13.08
N LEU A 69 -59.23 -29.16 14.12
CA LEU A 69 -59.81 -29.23 15.44
C LEU A 69 -59.77 -27.83 16.10
N GLU A 70 -60.86 -27.34 16.58
CA GLU A 70 -60.89 -26.05 17.28
C GLU A 70 -60.58 -26.24 18.77
N TYR A 71 -59.51 -25.55 19.22
CA TYR A 71 -59.14 -25.54 20.63
C TYR A 71 -59.93 -24.43 21.35
N VAL A 72 -60.75 -24.88 22.33
CA VAL A 72 -61.54 -23.98 23.15
C VAL A 72 -61.04 -24.06 24.60
N ASP A 73 -60.66 -22.89 25.16
CA ASP A 73 -60.24 -22.83 26.57
C ASP A 73 -61.35 -23.33 27.52
N GLY A 74 -60.98 -24.20 28.42
CA GLY A 74 -61.92 -24.85 29.35
C GLY A 74 -62.62 -26.11 28.82
N SER A 75 -62.35 -26.52 27.54
CA SER A 75 -63.00 -27.69 26.94
C SER A 75 -61.91 -28.72 26.56
N PRO A 76 -61.92 -29.94 27.10
CA PRO A 76 -60.97 -30.99 26.69
C PRO A 76 -61.10 -31.31 25.20
N LEU A 77 -59.94 -31.55 24.53
CA LEU A 77 -59.86 -31.86 23.11
C LEU A 77 -59.01 -33.09 22.89
N THR A 78 -59.60 -34.11 22.22
CA THR A 78 -58.85 -35.33 21.84
C THR A 78 -58.26 -35.17 20.46
N VAL A 79 -56.96 -35.43 20.34
CA VAL A 79 -56.24 -35.49 19.05
C VAL A 79 -55.94 -36.96 18.78
N ASP A 80 -56.67 -37.57 17.87
CA ASP A 80 -56.59 -39.02 17.58
C ASP A 80 -55.39 -39.44 16.77
N ARG A 81 -54.88 -38.52 15.94
CA ARG A 81 -53.87 -38.84 14.92
C ARG A 81 -52.86 -37.72 14.75
N PRO A 82 -51.63 -38.07 14.38
CA PRO A 82 -50.53 -37.11 14.22
C PRO A 82 -50.70 -36.13 13.07
N THR A 83 -51.69 -36.35 12.18
CA THR A 83 -51.99 -35.48 11.01
C THR A 83 -53.05 -34.44 11.30
N GLN A 84 -53.73 -34.52 12.44
CA GLN A 84 -54.73 -33.54 12.85
C GLN A 84 -54.10 -32.21 13.27
N LEU A 85 -54.63 -31.12 12.73
CA LEU A 85 -54.23 -29.76 13.10
C LEU A 85 -55.25 -29.21 14.12
N ILE A 86 -54.73 -28.39 14.99
CA ILE A 86 -55.49 -27.71 16.05
C ILE A 86 -55.43 -26.23 15.78
N GLN A 87 -56.55 -25.53 15.72
CA GLN A 87 -56.64 -24.08 15.57
C GLN A 87 -56.96 -23.43 16.92
N ARG A 88 -56.18 -22.41 17.26
CA ARG A 88 -56.44 -21.51 18.38
C ARG A 88 -55.97 -20.11 18.06
N ASP A 89 -56.82 -19.12 18.26
CA ASP A 89 -56.49 -17.70 18.03
C ASP A 89 -55.89 -17.40 16.64
N GLY A 90 -56.38 -18.10 15.60
CA GLY A 90 -55.90 -17.94 14.23
C GLY A 90 -54.60 -18.67 13.89
N ASN A 91 -53.98 -19.31 14.85
CA ASN A 91 -52.77 -20.10 14.67
C ASN A 91 -53.08 -21.62 14.56
N LEU A 92 -52.28 -22.34 13.79
CA LEU A 92 -52.38 -23.77 13.63
C LEU A 92 -51.27 -24.46 14.44
N TYR A 93 -51.64 -25.51 15.14
CA TYR A 93 -50.76 -26.31 15.97
C TYR A 93 -50.86 -27.78 15.60
N SER A 94 -49.81 -28.54 15.85
CA SER A 94 -49.83 -30.01 15.84
C SER A 94 -49.19 -30.54 17.13
N VAL A 95 -49.49 -31.78 17.48
CA VAL A 95 -48.89 -32.44 18.66
C VAL A 95 -47.41 -32.66 18.44
N LYS A 96 -46.55 -32.30 19.42
CA LYS A 96 -45.11 -32.58 19.41
C LYS A 96 -44.83 -34.09 19.31
N ARG A 97 -43.86 -34.47 18.51
CA ARG A 97 -43.41 -35.88 18.41
C ARG A 97 -42.10 -36.07 19.16
N PRO A 98 -41.86 -37.26 19.77
CA PRO A 98 -42.71 -38.45 19.76
C PRO A 98 -43.90 -38.33 20.74
N ALA A 99 -45.09 -38.76 20.32
CA ALA A 99 -46.28 -38.83 21.15
C ALA A 99 -47.06 -40.10 20.82
N SER A 100 -47.71 -40.69 21.83
CA SER A 100 -48.67 -41.82 21.66
C SER A 100 -50.06 -41.23 21.46
N PHE A 101 -50.76 -41.65 20.45
CA PHE A 101 -52.12 -41.18 20.13
C PHE A 101 -53.16 -42.21 20.65
N PRO A 102 -54.36 -41.77 21.05
CA PRO A 102 -54.81 -40.38 21.11
C PRO A 102 -54.12 -39.54 22.19
N VAL A 103 -53.98 -38.21 21.95
CA VAL A 103 -53.51 -37.24 22.93
C VAL A 103 -54.69 -36.45 23.44
N GLU A 104 -54.85 -36.44 24.74
CA GLU A 104 -55.90 -35.66 25.42
C GLU A 104 -55.33 -34.31 25.84
N LEU A 105 -55.85 -33.24 25.26
CA LEU A 105 -55.58 -31.87 25.67
C LEU A 105 -56.64 -31.49 26.75
N THR A 106 -56.19 -30.89 27.82
CA THR A 106 -57.02 -30.60 28.99
C THR A 106 -57.98 -29.41 28.80
N GLY A 107 -57.77 -28.63 27.78
CA GLY A 107 -58.42 -27.32 27.60
C GLY A 107 -57.78 -26.20 28.41
N ASN A 108 -56.72 -26.49 29.12
CA ASN A 108 -55.92 -25.46 29.80
C ASN A 108 -54.67 -25.13 28.94
N TRP A 109 -54.69 -23.97 28.28
CA TRP A 109 -53.60 -23.62 27.38
C TRP A 109 -52.20 -23.62 28.05
N ALA A 110 -52.11 -23.12 29.29
CA ALA A 110 -50.83 -23.07 29.99
C ALA A 110 -50.19 -24.45 30.18
N THR A 111 -51.01 -25.53 30.21
CA THR A 111 -50.59 -26.93 30.33
C THR A 111 -50.40 -27.55 28.95
N ASP A 112 -51.31 -27.29 28.00
CA ASP A 112 -51.40 -27.99 26.74
C ASP A 112 -50.43 -27.45 25.70
N GLN A 113 -50.02 -26.16 25.78
CA GLN A 113 -49.07 -25.55 24.85
C GLN A 113 -47.70 -26.28 24.80
N ASP A 114 -47.30 -26.92 25.90
CA ASP A 114 -46.04 -27.66 25.96
C ASP A 114 -46.10 -28.98 25.17
N LEU A 115 -47.30 -29.49 24.90
CA LEU A 115 -47.54 -30.67 24.06
C LEU A 115 -47.66 -30.32 22.57
N LEU A 116 -47.74 -29.06 22.25
CA LEU A 116 -48.04 -28.57 20.89
C LEU A 116 -46.88 -27.85 20.25
N VAL A 117 -46.83 -27.90 18.92
CA VAL A 117 -45.89 -27.19 18.08
C VAL A 117 -46.69 -26.36 17.04
N THR A 118 -46.35 -25.09 16.93
CA THR A 118 -46.98 -24.18 15.98
C THR A 118 -46.64 -24.58 14.55
N GLN A 119 -47.66 -24.70 13.69
CA GLN A 119 -47.49 -25.00 12.28
C GLN A 119 -47.50 -23.67 11.47
N VAL A 120 -46.38 -22.99 11.51
CA VAL A 120 -46.25 -21.61 10.97
C VAL A 120 -45.70 -21.55 9.53
N ASP A 121 -45.78 -22.63 8.75
CA ASP A 121 -45.11 -22.70 7.43
C ASP A 121 -45.52 -21.55 6.49
N ARG A 122 -46.77 -21.16 6.47
CA ARG A 122 -47.25 -20.08 5.60
C ARG A 122 -46.82 -18.69 6.10
N SER A 123 -46.88 -18.42 7.39
CA SER A 123 -46.41 -17.17 7.99
C SER A 123 -44.88 -17.08 7.94
N LEU A 124 -44.18 -18.21 8.17
CA LEU A 124 -42.72 -18.28 8.03
C LEU A 124 -42.28 -18.00 6.59
N ARG A 125 -42.97 -18.56 5.58
CA ARG A 125 -42.67 -18.27 4.17
C ARG A 125 -42.97 -16.82 3.79
N GLN A 126 -44.02 -16.21 4.31
CA GLN A 126 -44.30 -14.79 4.14
C GLN A 126 -43.25 -13.92 4.85
N GLN A 127 -42.88 -14.25 6.07
CA GLN A 127 -41.82 -13.57 6.80
C GLN A 127 -40.45 -13.76 6.14
N LEU A 128 -40.15 -14.95 5.56
CA LEU A 128 -38.95 -15.20 4.77
C LEU A 128 -38.94 -14.43 3.43
N ALA A 129 -40.10 -14.09 2.91
CA ALA A 129 -40.24 -13.36 1.66
C ALA A 129 -40.29 -11.83 1.82
N ASP A 130 -40.44 -11.32 3.05
CA ASP A 130 -40.48 -9.88 3.32
C ASP A 130 -39.08 -9.32 3.47
N PRO A 131 -38.58 -8.52 2.48
CA PRO A 131 -37.25 -7.93 2.55
C PRO A 131 -37.16 -6.68 3.42
N LEU A 132 -38.30 -6.14 3.89
CA LEU A 132 -38.36 -4.83 4.56
C LEU A 132 -38.54 -4.94 6.08
N ASP A 133 -38.97 -6.10 6.60
CA ASP A 133 -39.09 -6.31 8.03
C ASP A 133 -37.75 -6.76 8.65
N PRO A 134 -37.09 -5.91 9.46
CA PRO A 134 -35.80 -6.25 10.09
C PRO A 134 -35.88 -7.37 11.12
N THR A 135 -37.10 -7.78 11.52
CA THR A 135 -37.35 -8.86 12.48
C THR A 135 -37.76 -10.16 11.83
N ALA A 136 -37.94 -10.17 10.50
CA ALA A 136 -38.46 -11.29 9.74
C ALA A 136 -37.49 -11.81 8.66
N GLY A 137 -37.69 -13.00 8.25
CA GLY A 137 -37.24 -13.74 7.10
C GLY A 137 -35.83 -13.54 6.60
N ALA A 138 -35.65 -12.74 5.57
CA ALA A 138 -34.36 -12.48 4.97
C ALA A 138 -33.36 -11.83 5.94
N ALA A 139 -33.85 -10.95 6.82
CA ALA A 139 -33.06 -10.35 7.89
C ALA A 139 -32.66 -11.38 8.98
N LEU A 140 -33.56 -12.33 9.29
CA LEU A 140 -33.24 -13.43 10.21
C LEU A 140 -32.25 -14.43 9.58
N VAL A 141 -32.34 -14.71 8.29
CA VAL A 141 -31.38 -15.55 7.57
C VAL A 141 -30.05 -14.81 7.39
N ALA A 142 -30.08 -13.51 7.13
CA ALA A 142 -28.88 -12.68 7.13
C ALA A 142 -28.22 -12.60 8.52
N ARG A 143 -29.00 -12.61 9.60
CA ARG A 143 -28.50 -12.79 10.98
C ARG A 143 -28.02 -14.19 11.28
N ALA A 144 -28.36 -15.20 10.47
CA ALA A 144 -27.78 -16.54 10.56
C ALA A 144 -26.36 -16.61 9.97
N SER A 145 -25.94 -15.63 9.13
CA SER A 145 -24.52 -15.31 8.95
C SER A 145 -24.06 -14.69 10.29
N ARG A 146 -23.05 -15.34 10.92
CA ARG A 146 -22.58 -14.93 12.25
C ARG A 146 -21.87 -13.58 12.13
N HIS A 147 -22.57 -12.51 12.47
CA HIS A 147 -21.98 -11.19 12.63
C HIS A 147 -21.58 -10.96 14.08
N LEU A 148 -20.31 -10.68 14.29
CA LEU A 148 -19.73 -10.36 15.59
C LEU A 148 -19.35 -8.88 15.65
N SER A 149 -19.45 -8.28 16.81
CA SER A 149 -19.07 -6.87 17.01
C SER A 149 -17.56 -6.65 16.78
N ASP A 150 -16.76 -7.63 17.23
CA ASP A 150 -15.31 -7.53 17.20
C ASP A 150 -14.66 -8.92 17.21
N LEU A 151 -13.32 -8.96 17.23
CA LEU A 151 -12.55 -10.19 17.16
C LEU A 151 -12.72 -11.11 18.38
N THR A 152 -13.04 -10.54 19.56
CA THR A 152 -13.19 -11.35 20.77
C THR A 152 -14.31 -12.37 20.65
N GLY A 153 -15.29 -12.11 19.79
CA GLY A 153 -16.36 -13.05 19.50
C GLY A 153 -15.92 -14.35 18.80
N LEU A 154 -14.70 -14.42 18.27
CA LEU A 154 -14.12 -15.66 17.73
C LEU A 154 -13.54 -16.57 18.82
N ILE A 155 -13.27 -16.03 20.01
CA ILE A 155 -12.70 -16.78 21.11
C ILE A 155 -13.77 -17.72 21.69
N GLY A 156 -13.44 -19.00 21.81
CA GLY A 156 -14.39 -20.05 22.19
C GLY A 156 -15.36 -20.47 21.08
N LEU A 157 -15.37 -19.79 19.94
CA LEU A 157 -16.26 -20.10 18.84
C LEU A 157 -15.64 -21.17 17.92
N ILE A 158 -16.23 -22.35 17.91
CA ILE A 158 -15.81 -23.43 17.01
C ILE A 158 -16.66 -23.38 15.74
N GLY A 159 -16.00 -23.56 14.59
CA GLY A 159 -16.70 -23.68 13.31
C GLY A 159 -17.50 -24.97 13.21
N ARG A 160 -18.65 -24.91 12.58
CA ARG A 160 -19.59 -26.05 12.45
C ARG A 160 -19.16 -27.05 11.39
N TYR A 161 -18.52 -26.55 10.32
CA TYR A 161 -18.04 -27.34 9.18
C TYR A 161 -16.91 -26.60 8.47
N ALA A 162 -16.19 -27.28 7.59
CA ALA A 162 -15.17 -26.63 6.75
C ALA A 162 -15.80 -25.56 5.86
N GLY A 163 -15.27 -24.35 5.91
CA GLY A 163 -15.81 -23.22 5.17
C GLY A 163 -16.96 -22.47 5.87
N ASP A 164 -17.28 -22.80 7.14
CA ASP A 164 -18.20 -21.97 7.93
C ASP A 164 -17.67 -20.53 8.04
N MET A 165 -18.54 -19.54 7.88
CA MET A 165 -18.15 -18.13 7.76
C MET A 165 -18.64 -17.32 8.95
N VAL A 166 -17.78 -16.37 9.37
CA VAL A 166 -18.08 -15.38 10.40
C VAL A 166 -17.55 -14.02 9.93
N GLN A 167 -18.32 -12.97 10.17
CA GLN A 167 -17.90 -11.61 9.89
C GLN A 167 -17.81 -10.81 11.18
N THR A 168 -16.67 -10.16 11.41
CA THR A 168 -16.48 -9.21 12.51
C THR A 168 -16.61 -7.78 12.00
N ALA A 169 -17.27 -6.89 12.74
CA ALA A 169 -17.41 -5.49 12.36
C ALA A 169 -16.13 -4.70 12.65
N ALA A 170 -15.40 -5.06 13.71
CA ALA A 170 -14.16 -4.41 14.10
C ALA A 170 -13.14 -5.44 14.59
N TYR A 171 -11.87 -5.02 14.74
CA TYR A 171 -10.87 -5.78 15.45
C TYR A 171 -11.05 -5.65 16.98
N TRP A 172 -11.13 -4.40 17.45
CA TRP A 172 -11.27 -4.06 18.87
C TRP A 172 -12.72 -3.82 19.25
N GLY A 173 -13.12 -4.22 20.44
CA GLY A 173 -14.41 -3.85 21.01
C GLY A 173 -14.52 -2.33 21.24
N GLY A 174 -15.74 -1.81 21.17
CA GLY A 174 -16.02 -0.41 21.43
C GLY A 174 -15.85 0.51 20.23
N TRP A 175 -16.94 0.74 19.53
CA TRP A 175 -17.00 1.63 18.33
C TRP A 175 -16.59 3.08 18.62
N SER A 176 -16.70 3.55 19.85
CA SER A 176 -16.32 4.90 20.27
C SER A 176 -14.81 5.16 20.27
N VAL A 177 -13.99 4.14 20.12
CA VAL A 177 -12.52 4.27 20.08
C VAL A 177 -12.02 4.83 18.74
N TYR A 178 -12.84 4.74 17.70
CA TYR A 178 -12.48 5.12 16.33
C TYR A 178 -13.34 6.27 15.84
N ALA A 179 -12.69 7.35 15.38
CA ALA A 179 -13.41 8.51 14.86
C ALA A 179 -14.28 8.21 13.62
N ASP A 180 -13.87 7.21 12.84
CA ASP A 180 -14.51 6.82 11.57
C ASP A 180 -15.43 5.58 11.72
N GLY A 181 -15.74 5.15 12.94
CA GLY A 181 -16.55 3.94 13.21
C GLY A 181 -15.74 2.66 13.40
N PRO A 182 -16.35 1.49 13.29
CA PRO A 182 -15.66 0.22 13.48
C PRO A 182 -14.64 -0.02 12.35
N VAL A 183 -13.41 -0.36 12.73
CA VAL A 183 -12.31 -0.64 11.80
C VAL A 183 -11.62 -1.96 12.11
N GLY A 184 -10.98 -2.56 11.11
CA GLY A 184 -10.22 -3.78 11.27
C GLY A 184 -11.06 -5.05 11.36
N GLY A 185 -12.36 -4.97 11.09
CA GLY A 185 -13.21 -6.16 10.91
C GLY A 185 -12.81 -6.95 9.66
N GLY A 186 -13.33 -8.17 9.56
CA GLY A 186 -13.03 -9.04 8.43
C GLY A 186 -13.97 -10.23 8.34
N THR A 187 -13.88 -10.93 7.22
CA THR A 187 -14.57 -12.21 7.02
C THR A 187 -13.61 -13.34 7.33
N TYR A 188 -14.00 -14.21 8.24
CA TYR A 188 -13.22 -15.37 8.65
C TYR A 188 -13.91 -16.67 8.22
N VAL A 189 -13.13 -17.62 7.74
CA VAL A 189 -13.57 -18.93 7.30
C VAL A 189 -12.96 -20.00 8.22
N TRP A 190 -13.75 -20.96 8.63
CA TRP A 190 -13.28 -22.07 9.43
C TRP A 190 -12.48 -23.08 8.61
N ASP A 191 -11.22 -23.28 8.98
CA ASP A 191 -10.35 -24.32 8.45
C ASP A 191 -10.13 -25.40 9.52
N PRO A 192 -10.84 -26.54 9.44
CA PRO A 192 -10.73 -27.61 10.43
C PRO A 192 -9.39 -28.35 10.36
N ALA A 193 -8.59 -28.18 9.32
CA ALA A 193 -7.29 -28.83 9.17
C ALA A 193 -6.12 -27.99 9.67
N ARG A 194 -6.37 -26.71 10.00
CA ARG A 194 -5.32 -25.78 10.42
C ARG A 194 -4.92 -26.00 11.87
N PRO A 195 -3.62 -26.22 12.17
CA PRO A 195 -3.14 -26.35 13.54
C PRO A 195 -3.32 -25.04 14.34
N ARG A 196 -3.77 -25.15 15.59
CA ARG A 196 -3.94 -23.99 16.48
C ARG A 196 -2.62 -23.31 16.81
N SER A 197 -1.50 -24.03 16.74
CA SER A 197 -0.15 -23.46 16.84
C SER A 197 0.19 -22.44 15.75
N GLU A 198 -0.63 -22.31 14.71
CA GLU A 198 -0.47 -21.29 13.67
C GLU A 198 -1.16 -19.97 13.99
N HIS A 199 -1.78 -19.86 15.16
CA HIS A 199 -2.37 -18.61 15.62
C HIS A 199 -1.37 -17.45 15.53
N ASN A 200 -1.85 -16.29 15.03
CA ASN A 200 -1.03 -15.08 14.89
C ASN A 200 -1.81 -13.80 15.15
N ALA A 201 -3.01 -13.92 15.72
CA ALA A 201 -3.93 -12.81 16.03
C ALA A 201 -4.39 -11.95 14.85
N GLY A 202 -4.03 -12.28 13.62
CA GLY A 202 -4.42 -11.57 12.40
C GLY A 202 -5.09 -12.50 11.39
N ASN A 203 -4.27 -13.15 10.56
CA ASN A 203 -4.79 -14.03 9.52
C ASN A 203 -5.30 -15.39 10.05
N VAL A 204 -4.76 -15.87 11.17
CA VAL A 204 -5.13 -17.16 11.74
C VAL A 204 -5.46 -16.97 13.21
N ILE A 205 -6.69 -17.30 13.57
CA ILE A 205 -7.22 -17.16 14.92
C ILE A 205 -7.55 -18.53 15.48
N SER A 206 -6.81 -18.97 16.49
CA SER A 206 -7.21 -20.13 17.30
C SER A 206 -8.34 -19.73 18.23
N PRO A 207 -9.42 -20.50 18.30
CA PRO A 207 -10.53 -20.21 19.20
C PRO A 207 -10.19 -20.44 20.69
N THR A 208 -9.07 -21.06 20.99
CA THR A 208 -8.66 -21.46 22.36
C THR A 208 -7.59 -20.57 22.97
N VAL A 209 -6.98 -19.67 22.20
CA VAL A 209 -6.10 -18.62 22.76
C VAL A 209 -6.96 -17.61 23.52
N PRO A 210 -6.75 -17.45 24.84
CA PRO A 210 -7.55 -16.51 25.62
C PRO A 210 -7.16 -15.06 25.32
N TRP A 211 -8.17 -14.20 25.21
CA TRP A 211 -7.98 -12.76 25.12
C TRP A 211 -9.22 -12.04 25.66
N ASP A 212 -8.97 -11.01 26.46
CA ASP A 212 -9.99 -10.16 27.07
C ASP A 212 -10.40 -8.95 26.23
N GLY A 213 -9.80 -8.80 25.04
CA GLY A 213 -10.02 -7.65 24.17
C GLY A 213 -9.28 -6.38 24.60
N LEU A 214 -8.41 -6.46 25.62
CA LEU A 214 -7.66 -5.30 26.10
C LEU A 214 -6.27 -5.21 25.46
N GLU A 215 -5.79 -3.97 25.33
CA GLU A 215 -4.47 -3.70 24.76
C GLU A 215 -3.33 -4.25 25.64
N SER A 216 -3.51 -4.24 26.96
CA SER A 216 -2.51 -4.73 27.92
C SER A 216 -2.20 -6.23 27.77
N SER A 217 -3.15 -7.02 27.31
CA SER A 217 -2.99 -8.47 27.05
C SER A 217 -2.71 -8.79 25.58
N PHE A 218 -2.69 -7.79 24.70
CA PHE A 218 -2.64 -8.00 23.25
C PHE A 218 -1.33 -8.66 22.79
N ALA A 219 -0.18 -8.27 23.33
CA ALA A 219 1.09 -8.91 23.01
C ALA A 219 1.11 -10.40 23.36
N ALA A 220 0.50 -10.77 24.50
CA ALA A 220 0.34 -12.16 24.90
C ALA A 220 -0.60 -12.93 23.95
N TYR A 221 -1.69 -12.28 23.51
CA TYR A 221 -2.61 -12.86 22.54
C TYR A 221 -1.92 -13.15 21.20
N ILE A 222 -1.15 -12.18 20.64
CA ILE A 222 -0.36 -12.38 19.39
C ILE A 222 0.62 -13.56 19.56
N ALA A 223 1.25 -13.69 20.71
CA ALA A 223 2.20 -14.75 21.01
C ALA A 223 1.54 -16.11 21.30
N ALA A 224 0.20 -16.23 21.18
CA ALA A 224 -0.57 -17.40 21.55
C ALA A 224 -0.35 -17.86 23.01
N THR A 225 -0.06 -16.92 23.92
CA THR A 225 0.14 -17.23 25.34
C THR A 225 -1.17 -17.74 25.95
N GLY A 226 -1.10 -18.90 26.58
CA GLY A 226 -2.27 -19.55 27.18
C GLY A 226 -3.01 -20.50 26.24
N GLU A 227 -2.51 -20.75 25.02
CA GLU A 227 -3.02 -21.83 24.18
C GLU A 227 -2.82 -23.18 24.88
N THR A 228 -3.90 -23.87 25.19
CA THR A 228 -3.88 -25.14 25.93
C THR A 228 -3.84 -26.37 25.02
N GLU A 229 -4.18 -26.20 23.75
CA GLU A 229 -4.28 -27.28 22.77
C GLU A 229 -3.57 -26.94 21.44
N PRO A 230 -2.25 -26.60 21.45
CA PRO A 230 -1.56 -26.10 20.26
C PRO A 230 -1.47 -27.11 19.11
N SER A 231 -1.52 -28.41 19.41
CA SER A 231 -1.54 -29.49 18.41
C SER A 231 -2.93 -29.82 17.88
N ALA A 232 -4.00 -29.32 18.52
CA ALA A 232 -5.35 -29.50 18.01
C ALA A 232 -5.55 -28.75 16.71
N LEU A 233 -6.52 -29.21 15.92
CA LEU A 233 -6.84 -28.63 14.62
C LEU A 233 -8.10 -27.76 14.72
N GLY A 234 -8.20 -26.82 13.80
CA GLY A 234 -9.33 -25.92 13.63
C GLY A 234 -9.03 -24.49 14.06
N CYS A 235 -8.97 -23.60 13.06
CA CYS A 235 -8.78 -22.17 13.24
C CYS A 235 -9.71 -21.38 12.34
N TRP A 236 -9.99 -20.15 12.73
CA TRP A 236 -10.58 -19.14 11.86
C TRP A 236 -9.50 -18.50 11.03
N VAL A 237 -9.69 -18.46 9.71
CA VAL A 237 -8.72 -17.89 8.77
C VAL A 237 -9.35 -16.69 8.09
N LEU A 238 -8.69 -15.54 8.18
CA LEU A 238 -9.11 -14.29 7.52
C LEU A 238 -9.09 -14.47 6.00
N VAL A 239 -10.19 -14.14 5.34
CA VAL A 239 -10.27 -14.08 3.89
C VAL A 239 -9.67 -12.74 3.44
N PRO A 240 -8.57 -12.72 2.69
CA PRO A 240 -7.96 -11.48 2.24
C PRO A 240 -8.86 -10.78 1.21
N GLU A 241 -8.96 -9.46 1.31
CA GLU A 241 -9.74 -8.67 0.35
C GLU A 241 -9.12 -8.71 -1.05
N HIS A 242 -7.78 -8.68 -1.15
CA HIS A 242 -7.04 -8.67 -2.40
C HIS A 242 -5.76 -9.52 -2.30
N GLY A 243 -5.85 -10.78 -2.59
CA GLY A 243 -4.70 -11.68 -2.74
C GLY A 243 -3.72 -11.65 -1.56
N ARG A 244 -2.55 -11.02 -1.74
CA ARG A 244 -1.50 -10.91 -0.70
C ARG A 244 -1.39 -9.49 -0.13
N GLU A 245 -2.48 -8.80 -0.02
CA GLU A 245 -2.57 -7.52 0.67
C GLU A 245 -3.07 -7.72 2.10
N PHE A 246 -2.37 -7.14 3.06
CA PHE A 246 -2.62 -7.31 4.49
C PHE A 246 -2.93 -5.95 5.10
N ASN A 247 -4.15 -5.77 5.58
CA ASN A 247 -4.57 -4.55 6.23
C ASN A 247 -4.15 -4.57 7.70
N VAL A 248 -3.32 -3.60 8.13
CA VAL A 248 -2.82 -3.54 9.52
C VAL A 248 -3.93 -3.46 10.56
N LEU A 249 -5.08 -2.87 10.21
CA LEU A 249 -6.22 -2.77 11.13
C LEU A 249 -6.82 -4.15 11.44
N GLN A 250 -6.75 -5.10 10.49
CA GLN A 250 -7.18 -6.49 10.67
C GLN A 250 -6.17 -7.31 11.48
N TRP A 251 -5.04 -6.70 11.83
CA TRP A 251 -4.03 -7.24 12.73
C TRP A 251 -3.97 -6.50 14.08
N GLY A 252 -4.97 -5.66 14.34
CA GLY A 252 -5.10 -4.96 15.60
C GLY A 252 -4.36 -3.62 15.69
N ALA A 253 -3.85 -3.08 14.57
CA ALA A 253 -3.32 -1.74 14.58
C ALA A 253 -4.38 -0.70 14.95
N LYS A 254 -3.96 0.39 15.57
CA LYS A 254 -4.78 1.54 15.93
C LYS A 254 -4.28 2.78 15.18
N ASN A 255 -5.18 3.45 14.49
CA ASN A 255 -4.89 4.58 13.60
C ASN A 255 -5.26 5.95 14.17
N ASN A 256 -5.50 6.06 15.48
CA ASN A 256 -6.03 7.25 16.16
C ASN A 256 -4.99 8.14 16.85
N ALA A 257 -3.70 7.88 16.65
CA ALA A 257 -2.57 8.63 17.23
C ALA A 257 -2.45 8.63 18.77
N THR A 258 -3.33 7.96 19.51
CA THR A 258 -3.34 8.04 20.99
C THR A 258 -2.75 6.81 21.67
N VAL A 259 -2.71 5.68 21.00
CA VAL A 259 -2.33 4.39 21.59
C VAL A 259 -1.17 3.79 20.84
N ASN A 260 -0.17 3.29 21.55
CA ASN A 260 1.09 2.85 21.00
C ASN A 260 1.36 1.34 21.15
N GLY A 261 0.90 0.73 22.24
CA GLY A 261 1.26 -0.63 22.60
C GLY A 261 0.78 -1.68 21.59
N ALA A 262 -0.43 -1.49 21.04
CA ALA A 262 -0.97 -2.40 20.04
C ALA A 262 -0.16 -2.39 18.74
N ASN A 263 0.21 -1.19 18.25
CA ASN A 263 0.98 -1.05 17.02
C ASN A 263 2.37 -1.67 17.16
N ASP A 264 3.04 -1.42 18.30
CA ASP A 264 4.34 -2.02 18.60
C ASP A 264 4.28 -3.55 18.66
N ALA A 265 3.21 -4.09 19.25
CA ALA A 265 3.05 -5.53 19.40
C ALA A 265 2.80 -6.26 18.08
N MET A 266 2.00 -5.67 17.18
CA MET A 266 1.53 -6.36 15.97
C MET A 266 2.46 -6.24 14.76
N ILE A 267 3.24 -5.15 14.64
CA ILE A 267 3.88 -4.80 13.36
C ILE A 267 4.94 -5.83 12.94
N GLN A 268 5.83 -6.23 13.85
CA GLN A 268 6.87 -7.18 13.50
C GLN A 268 6.34 -8.60 13.27
N PRO A 269 5.39 -9.14 14.07
CA PRO A 269 4.68 -10.37 13.78
C PRO A 269 4.00 -10.38 12.40
N LEU A 270 3.32 -9.29 12.02
CA LEU A 270 2.72 -9.15 10.70
C LEU A 270 3.78 -9.20 9.59
N LEU A 271 4.86 -8.40 9.71
CA LEU A 271 5.93 -8.38 8.71
C LEU A 271 6.62 -9.74 8.57
N ASN A 272 6.84 -10.44 9.69
CA ASN A 272 7.37 -11.80 9.69
C ASN A 272 6.41 -12.81 9.05
N TYR A 273 5.11 -12.65 9.23
CA TYR A 273 4.10 -13.49 8.59
C TYR A 273 4.06 -13.27 7.07
N VAL A 274 4.09 -12.02 6.63
CA VAL A 274 4.06 -11.65 5.19
C VAL A 274 5.29 -12.20 4.46
N GLU A 275 6.48 -12.11 5.06
CA GLU A 275 7.72 -12.65 4.54
C GLU A 275 7.77 -14.17 4.60
N GLY A 276 7.30 -14.75 5.69
CA GLY A 276 7.62 -16.10 6.15
C GLY A 276 7.09 -17.25 5.28
N ALA A 277 7.57 -18.45 5.56
CA ALA A 277 7.18 -19.70 4.92
C ALA A 277 5.68 -20.02 5.04
N LYS A 278 5.02 -19.57 6.11
CA LYS A 278 3.58 -19.76 6.35
C LYS A 278 2.70 -19.02 5.36
N SER A 279 3.18 -17.90 4.81
CA SER A 279 2.49 -17.15 3.75
C SER A 279 2.88 -17.62 2.34
N GLY A 280 3.67 -18.69 2.22
CA GLY A 280 4.22 -19.18 0.96
C GLY A 280 5.52 -18.49 0.53
N GLY A 281 6.16 -17.69 1.40
CA GLY A 281 7.49 -17.11 1.20
C GLY A 281 7.62 -16.11 0.06
N PHE A 282 6.54 -15.46 -0.38
CA PHE A 282 6.55 -14.61 -1.57
C PHE A 282 6.41 -13.11 -1.29
N GLY A 283 6.45 -12.69 -0.02
CA GLY A 283 6.24 -11.30 0.35
C GLY A 283 4.79 -10.85 0.20
N GLY A 284 4.53 -9.57 0.17
CA GLY A 284 3.19 -9.00 0.02
C GLY A 284 3.15 -7.50 0.28
N VAL A 285 1.94 -6.94 0.27
CA VAL A 285 1.71 -5.54 0.58
C VAL A 285 1.06 -5.43 1.96
N VAL A 286 1.67 -4.64 2.83
CA VAL A 286 1.11 -4.29 4.14
C VAL A 286 0.47 -2.92 4.01
N ASN A 287 -0.85 -2.89 3.96
CA ASN A 287 -1.63 -1.67 3.78
C ASN A 287 -1.88 -1.00 5.12
N PHE A 288 -1.53 0.28 5.18
CA PHE A 288 -1.86 1.20 6.26
C PHE A 288 -2.97 2.13 5.77
N PRO A 289 -4.24 1.86 6.06
CA PRO A 289 -5.32 2.78 5.75
C PRO A 289 -5.12 4.17 6.35
N LYS A 290 -5.94 5.12 5.93
CA LYS A 290 -5.95 6.49 6.46
C LYS A 290 -5.88 6.51 7.99
N GLY A 291 -5.04 7.38 8.54
CA GLY A 291 -4.90 7.60 9.98
C GLY A 291 -3.46 7.81 10.43
N THR A 292 -3.28 7.99 11.73
CA THR A 292 -1.96 8.17 12.35
C THR A 292 -1.64 6.97 13.23
N TYR A 293 -0.62 6.25 12.85
CA TYR A 293 -0.13 5.05 13.53
C TYR A 293 1.11 5.39 14.35
N ARG A 294 1.03 5.27 15.66
CA ARG A 294 2.15 5.59 16.57
C ARG A 294 2.89 4.34 16.98
N PHE A 295 4.21 4.43 16.90
CA PHE A 295 5.14 3.37 17.30
C PHE A 295 6.16 3.93 18.29
N ASN A 296 6.40 3.22 19.38
CA ASN A 296 7.51 3.52 20.32
C ASN A 296 8.76 2.69 20.00
N THR A 297 8.61 1.61 19.25
CA THR A 297 9.70 0.72 18.85
C THR A 297 9.93 0.81 17.34
N TYR A 298 11.14 0.47 16.94
CA TYR A 298 11.48 0.31 15.52
C TYR A 298 10.94 -1.02 14.97
N PHE A 299 10.81 -1.11 13.66
CA PHE A 299 10.47 -2.35 12.99
C PHE A 299 11.24 -2.53 11.68
N ASN A 300 11.35 -3.78 11.23
CA ASN A 300 12.09 -4.17 10.04
C ASN A 300 11.15 -4.58 8.93
N VAL A 301 11.20 -3.87 7.80
CA VAL A 301 10.53 -4.25 6.57
C VAL A 301 11.33 -5.37 5.93
N ARG A 302 10.63 -6.43 5.58
CA ARG A 302 11.20 -7.71 5.17
C ARG A 302 11.32 -7.84 3.65
N ASP A 303 11.90 -8.95 3.23
CA ASP A 303 12.06 -9.29 1.83
C ASP A 303 10.72 -9.27 1.08
N ARG A 304 10.70 -8.70 -0.13
CA ARG A 304 9.51 -8.60 -1.01
C ARG A 304 8.27 -8.03 -0.34
N THR A 305 8.46 -7.17 0.65
CA THR A 305 7.37 -6.56 1.40
C THR A 305 7.30 -5.08 1.09
N ALA A 306 6.14 -4.63 0.64
CA ALA A 306 5.82 -3.22 0.51
C ALA A 306 4.92 -2.77 1.67
N ILE A 307 5.30 -1.69 2.35
CA ILE A 307 4.40 -0.95 3.23
C ILE A 307 3.78 0.16 2.39
N ARG A 308 2.46 0.16 2.30
CA ARG A 308 1.71 1.11 1.50
C ARG A 308 0.70 1.88 2.33
N GLY A 309 0.69 3.20 2.18
CA GLY A 309 -0.35 4.09 2.70
C GLY A 309 -1.34 4.52 1.61
N GLU A 310 -2.35 5.27 2.03
CA GLU A 310 -3.37 5.88 1.15
C GLU A 310 -2.99 7.29 0.68
N GLY A 311 -1.81 7.78 1.04
CA GLY A 311 -1.27 9.08 0.64
C GLY A 311 -0.46 9.74 1.73
N THR A 312 0.45 10.63 1.34
CA THR A 312 1.41 11.29 2.24
C THR A 312 0.78 12.22 3.29
N HIS A 313 -0.49 12.56 3.14
CA HIS A 313 -1.26 13.35 4.10
C HIS A 313 -2.40 12.56 4.74
N ALA A 314 -2.70 11.38 4.22
CA ALA A 314 -3.75 10.51 4.72
C ALA A 314 -3.21 9.47 5.72
N THR A 315 -2.06 8.88 5.42
CA THR A 315 -1.43 7.85 6.26
C THR A 315 -0.13 8.38 6.86
N ILE A 316 -0.07 8.43 8.18
CA ILE A 316 1.09 8.92 8.93
C ILE A 316 1.60 7.83 9.87
N ILE A 317 2.84 7.39 9.69
CA ILE A 317 3.56 6.55 10.64
C ILE A 317 4.35 7.49 11.55
N GLN A 318 4.05 7.49 12.86
CA GLN A 318 4.60 8.43 13.80
C GLN A 318 5.44 7.73 14.88
N PHE A 319 6.66 8.24 15.11
CA PHE A 319 7.55 7.83 16.18
C PHE A 319 7.71 8.98 17.18
N PRO A 320 6.86 9.08 18.22
CA PRO A 320 6.83 10.22 19.12
C PRO A 320 7.88 10.16 20.23
N GLY A 321 8.45 9.02 20.45
CA GLY A 321 9.21 8.71 21.64
C GLY A 321 10.73 8.66 21.48
N SER A 322 11.42 8.27 22.56
CA SER A 322 12.87 8.13 22.66
C SER A 322 13.37 6.77 22.14
N ALA A 323 12.82 6.28 21.05
CA ALA A 323 13.28 5.02 20.46
C ALA A 323 14.80 5.02 20.27
N VAL A 324 15.45 3.99 20.77
CA VAL A 324 16.88 3.80 20.66
C VAL A 324 17.15 3.01 19.40
N GLY A 325 17.53 3.67 18.31
CA GLY A 325 17.80 3.01 17.03
C GLY A 325 17.21 3.76 15.82
N ASN A 326 17.19 3.13 14.66
CA ASN A 326 16.51 3.62 13.47
C ASN A 326 15.00 3.35 13.59
N CYS A 327 14.15 4.17 12.99
CA CYS A 327 12.70 4.00 13.11
C CYS A 327 12.19 2.83 12.26
N ILE A 328 12.55 2.85 10.96
CA ILE A 328 12.21 1.79 10.03
C ILE A 328 13.50 1.28 9.40
N THR A 329 13.70 -0.02 9.42
CA THR A 329 14.81 -0.67 8.73
C THR A 329 14.27 -1.44 7.53
N LEU A 330 14.83 -1.19 6.35
CA LEU A 330 14.70 -2.07 5.19
C LEU A 330 15.88 -3.05 5.29
N GLY A 331 15.68 -4.15 5.96
CA GLY A 331 16.81 -4.93 6.45
C GLY A 331 16.68 -6.43 6.26
N PRO A 332 17.81 -7.13 6.51
CA PRO A 332 17.86 -8.55 6.33
C PRO A 332 16.88 -9.26 7.23
N THR A 333 16.38 -10.30 6.72
CA THR A 333 15.65 -11.31 7.44
C THR A 333 16.65 -12.13 8.23
N GLY A 334 16.24 -12.70 9.33
CA GLY A 334 17.13 -13.49 10.18
C GLY A 334 17.84 -14.63 9.42
N PRO A 335 18.76 -15.35 10.08
CA PRO A 335 19.69 -16.30 9.45
C PRO A 335 19.06 -17.51 8.76
N ASN A 336 17.75 -17.65 8.80
CA ASN A 336 17.02 -18.79 8.25
C ASN A 336 16.07 -18.41 7.09
N HIS A 337 16.36 -17.34 6.36
CA HIS A 337 15.53 -16.95 5.23
C HIS A 337 15.60 -18.00 4.10
N PRO A 338 14.47 -18.53 3.59
CA PRO A 338 14.47 -19.66 2.66
C PRO A 338 15.12 -19.34 1.29
N ILE A 339 15.12 -18.06 0.89
CA ILE A 339 15.70 -17.60 -0.39
C ILE A 339 17.13 -17.07 -0.17
N ASN A 340 17.42 -16.51 1.00
CA ASN A 340 18.72 -15.98 1.36
C ASN A 340 19.15 -16.48 2.74
N PRO A 341 19.68 -17.70 2.84
CA PRO A 341 20.06 -18.32 4.11
C PRO A 341 21.17 -17.56 4.86
N ASN A 342 21.90 -16.69 4.16
CA ASN A 342 22.92 -15.85 4.77
C ASN A 342 22.37 -14.52 5.31
N GLY A 343 21.08 -14.23 5.09
CA GLY A 343 20.37 -13.14 5.72
C GLY A 343 20.82 -11.71 5.38
N HIS A 344 21.53 -11.52 4.26
CA HIS A 344 22.21 -10.25 4.00
C HIS A 344 21.53 -9.38 2.94
N TRP A 345 20.56 -9.89 2.18
CA TRP A 345 19.92 -9.15 1.08
C TRP A 345 18.41 -9.17 1.19
N VAL A 346 17.81 -8.04 0.91
CA VAL A 346 16.36 -7.84 0.90
C VAL A 346 15.98 -7.24 -0.44
N PHE A 347 15.15 -7.94 -1.19
CA PHE A 347 14.67 -7.52 -2.50
C PHE A 347 13.26 -6.95 -2.41
N GLY A 348 13.00 -5.84 -3.10
CA GLY A 348 11.65 -5.29 -3.20
C GLY A 348 11.05 -4.80 -1.87
N ALA A 349 11.89 -4.50 -0.87
CA ALA A 349 11.43 -3.85 0.35
C ALA A 349 11.12 -2.38 0.05
N ARG A 350 9.86 -1.97 0.21
CA ARG A 350 9.39 -0.65 -0.21
C ARG A 350 8.57 0.05 0.85
N LEU A 351 8.65 1.39 0.82
CA LEU A 351 7.69 2.27 1.48
C LEU A 351 7.00 3.11 0.40
N GLU A 352 5.68 3.14 0.39
CA GLU A 352 4.89 3.74 -0.68
C GLU A 352 3.72 4.57 -0.13
N ASN A 353 3.50 5.78 -0.68
CA ASN A 353 2.30 6.59 -0.47
C ASN A 353 1.99 6.89 1.00
N LEU A 354 2.95 7.29 1.82
CA LEU A 354 2.76 7.58 3.24
C LEU A 354 3.69 8.68 3.75
N ALA A 355 3.38 9.22 4.93
CA ALA A 355 4.30 10.07 5.68
C ALA A 355 4.87 9.35 6.89
N ILE A 356 6.12 9.67 7.21
CA ILE A 356 6.80 9.24 8.43
C ILE A 356 7.15 10.49 9.21
N SER A 357 6.67 10.61 10.46
CA SER A 357 6.96 11.73 11.35
C SER A 357 7.72 11.24 12.57
N CYS A 358 8.87 11.87 12.83
CA CYS A 358 9.73 11.55 13.95
C CYS A 358 9.82 12.76 14.88
N SER A 359 8.74 13.06 15.59
CA SER A 359 8.72 14.23 16.48
C SER A 359 9.69 14.07 17.64
N ASN A 360 10.79 14.80 17.58
CA ASN A 360 11.66 15.22 18.70
C ASN A 360 12.70 14.29 19.30
N VAL A 361 13.04 13.10 18.81
CA VAL A 361 13.74 12.20 19.73
C VAL A 361 14.95 11.45 19.21
N TYR A 362 15.35 11.66 17.99
CA TYR A 362 16.58 11.04 17.54
C TYR A 362 17.81 11.85 17.99
N LYS A 363 18.22 11.63 19.22
CA LYS A 363 19.45 12.15 19.80
C LYS A 363 20.56 11.13 19.64
N GLY A 364 21.45 11.35 18.69
CA GLY A 364 22.65 10.53 18.52
C GLY A 364 23.27 10.67 17.15
N SER A 365 24.58 10.62 17.05
CA SER A 365 25.31 10.55 15.80
C SER A 365 24.91 9.30 15.01
N GLU A 366 24.65 9.46 13.71
CA GLU A 366 24.47 8.40 12.73
C GLU A 366 23.17 7.58 12.80
N ARG A 367 22.10 8.11 13.36
CA ARG A 367 20.78 7.48 13.37
C ARG A 367 19.86 8.10 12.34
N SER A 368 19.16 7.27 11.61
CA SER A 368 18.26 7.66 10.54
C SER A 368 16.81 7.27 10.83
N VAL A 369 15.88 8.00 10.24
CA VAL A 369 14.47 7.59 10.24
C VAL A 369 14.33 6.28 9.49
N ILE A 370 14.92 6.23 8.30
CA ILE A 370 14.94 5.03 7.47
C ILE A 370 16.39 4.57 7.35
N TYR A 371 16.62 3.36 7.78
CA TYR A 371 17.90 2.68 7.66
C TYR A 371 17.76 1.51 6.68
N THR A 372 18.76 1.31 5.83
CA THR A 372 18.79 0.12 5.03
C THR A 372 19.97 -0.74 5.42
N ASP A 373 19.75 -2.02 5.55
CA ASP A 373 20.79 -3.02 5.79
C ASP A 373 20.60 -4.16 4.81
N GLY A 374 21.29 -4.07 3.68
CA GLY A 374 21.17 -5.06 2.61
C GLY A 374 19.93 -4.92 1.71
N ALA A 375 19.30 -3.74 1.66
CA ALA A 375 18.24 -3.48 0.67
C ALA A 375 18.82 -3.53 -0.75
N HIS A 376 18.27 -4.38 -1.56
CA HIS A 376 18.77 -4.74 -2.90
C HIS A 376 17.78 -4.30 -3.99
N GLU A 377 17.86 -4.91 -5.17
CA GLU A 377 17.05 -4.53 -6.33
C GLU A 377 15.56 -4.39 -6.00
N HIS A 378 14.92 -3.43 -6.63
CA HIS A 378 13.51 -3.10 -6.47
C HIS A 378 13.11 -2.63 -5.06
N SER A 379 14.09 -2.37 -4.18
CA SER A 379 13.84 -1.72 -2.89
C SER A 379 13.87 -0.20 -3.03
N GLY A 380 13.10 0.50 -2.21
CA GLY A 380 13.08 1.95 -2.30
C GLY A 380 11.95 2.66 -1.58
N LEU A 381 11.89 3.97 -1.80
CA LEU A 381 10.90 4.89 -1.28
C LEU A 381 10.17 5.56 -2.45
N PHE A 382 8.85 5.47 -2.47
CA PHE A 382 8.01 5.95 -3.56
C PHE A 382 6.87 6.80 -3.02
N ASN A 383 6.86 8.10 -3.33
CA ASN A 383 5.89 9.05 -2.81
C ASN A 383 5.82 9.00 -1.26
N VAL A 384 6.97 9.18 -0.61
CA VAL A 384 7.12 9.15 0.85
C VAL A 384 7.55 10.52 1.35
N VAL A 385 6.87 11.02 2.38
CA VAL A 385 7.26 12.25 3.10
C VAL A 385 7.86 11.89 4.45
N VAL A 386 9.14 12.21 4.65
CA VAL A 386 9.83 12.06 5.95
C VAL A 386 9.94 13.43 6.60
N ARG A 387 9.29 13.63 7.74
CA ARG A 387 9.26 14.93 8.40
C ARG A 387 9.68 14.84 9.87
N ASP A 388 10.10 15.99 10.37
CA ASP A 388 10.46 16.17 11.78
C ASP A 388 11.65 15.33 12.25
N PHE A 389 12.50 14.86 11.34
CA PHE A 389 13.71 14.14 11.72
C PHE A 389 14.77 15.08 12.31
N THR A 390 15.68 14.57 13.10
CA THR A 390 16.64 15.37 13.87
C THR A 390 18.09 15.12 13.50
N SER A 391 18.38 14.04 12.80
CA SER A 391 19.72 13.65 12.36
C SER A 391 19.71 13.33 10.86
N TRP A 392 19.50 12.10 10.48
CA TRP A 392 19.47 11.69 9.07
C TRP A 392 18.07 11.23 8.68
N GLY A 393 17.61 11.64 7.51
CA GLY A 393 16.36 11.13 6.94
C GLY A 393 16.51 9.69 6.51
N VAL A 394 17.48 9.39 5.63
CA VAL A 394 17.81 8.04 5.16
C VAL A 394 19.29 7.77 5.35
N ASN A 395 19.63 6.60 5.85
CA ASN A 395 20.98 6.04 5.83
C ASN A 395 20.94 4.72 5.02
N TYR A 396 21.42 4.82 3.80
CA TYR A 396 21.56 3.67 2.93
C TYR A 396 22.92 3.02 3.16
N ASN A 397 22.88 1.91 3.85
CA ASN A 397 24.06 1.13 4.20
C ASN A 397 23.81 -0.34 3.84
N THR A 398 24.87 -1.07 3.64
CA THR A 398 24.81 -2.51 3.42
C THR A 398 25.91 -3.14 4.23
N GLY A 399 25.57 -3.60 5.39
CA GLY A 399 26.54 -4.13 6.34
C GLY A 399 27.45 -5.23 5.78
N ASN A 400 27.00 -6.04 4.80
CA ASN A 400 27.76 -7.20 4.32
C ASN A 400 27.50 -7.61 2.86
N GLY A 401 27.06 -6.73 2.00
CA GLY A 401 26.91 -7.07 0.57
C GLY A 401 26.50 -5.85 -0.26
N GLY A 402 27.15 -5.63 -1.38
CA GLY A 402 26.87 -4.50 -2.25
C GLY A 402 25.44 -4.58 -2.81
N PRO A 403 24.58 -3.58 -2.58
CA PRO A 403 23.28 -3.52 -3.23
C PRO A 403 23.48 -3.21 -4.70
N ALA A 404 22.54 -3.68 -5.53
CA ALA A 404 22.61 -3.36 -6.95
C ALA A 404 21.83 -2.08 -7.27
N LEU A 405 20.64 -1.88 -6.70
CA LEU A 405 19.79 -0.74 -7.01
C LEU A 405 18.89 -0.37 -5.83
N PHE A 406 18.92 0.91 -5.45
CA PHE A 406 17.96 1.49 -4.50
C PHE A 406 17.36 2.77 -5.12
N GLU A 407 16.04 2.92 -5.03
CA GLU A 407 15.35 4.05 -5.63
C GLU A 407 14.64 4.93 -4.59
N VAL A 408 14.74 6.25 -4.77
CA VAL A 408 13.98 7.26 -4.03
C VAL A 408 13.30 8.18 -5.05
N SER A 409 11.99 8.03 -5.18
CA SER A 409 11.21 8.74 -6.20
C SER A 409 10.02 9.47 -5.59
N ASP A 410 9.80 10.72 -6.02
CA ASP A 410 8.68 11.58 -5.62
C ASP A 410 8.59 11.76 -4.09
N CYS A 411 9.75 11.91 -3.43
CA CYS A 411 9.86 11.95 -1.97
C CYS A 411 10.21 13.35 -1.46
N GLU A 412 9.77 13.62 -0.22
CA GLU A 412 10.11 14.85 0.49
C GLU A 412 10.73 14.53 1.86
N PHE A 413 11.82 15.24 2.18
CA PHE A 413 12.52 15.13 3.46
C PHE A 413 12.55 16.49 4.13
N TYR A 414 11.93 16.62 5.29
CA TYR A 414 11.83 17.87 6.03
C TYR A 414 12.42 17.75 7.43
N LEU A 415 13.51 18.48 7.68
CA LEU A 415 14.17 18.54 8.99
C LEU A 415 13.36 19.45 9.95
N SER A 416 13.18 18.99 11.18
CA SER A 416 12.47 19.76 12.22
C SER A 416 13.18 21.07 12.60
N GLY A 417 12.40 22.12 12.79
CA GLY A 417 12.89 23.41 13.29
C GLY A 417 13.39 23.38 14.75
N THR A 418 13.03 22.36 15.52
CA THR A 418 13.33 22.21 16.95
C THR A 418 14.41 21.18 17.25
N ALA A 419 15.14 20.72 16.26
CA ALA A 419 16.11 19.64 16.44
C ALA A 419 17.25 19.99 17.41
N PRO A 420 17.67 19.04 18.24
CA PRO A 420 18.83 19.21 19.09
C PRO A 420 20.12 19.33 18.26
N ALA A 421 21.00 20.21 18.66
CA ALA A 421 22.20 20.64 17.94
C ALA A 421 23.39 19.66 17.95
N THR A 422 23.19 18.38 18.20
CA THR A 422 24.28 17.41 18.27
C THR A 422 24.30 16.45 17.12
N GLY A 423 25.35 16.44 16.34
CA GLY A 423 25.59 15.57 15.19
C GLY A 423 25.32 16.25 13.83
N THR A 424 25.81 15.64 12.77
CA THR A 424 25.63 16.13 11.39
C THR A 424 24.20 15.84 10.93
N LYS A 425 23.53 16.85 10.40
CA LYS A 425 22.15 16.77 9.89
C LYS A 425 22.16 16.56 8.37
N ARG A 426 21.64 15.42 7.94
CA ARG A 426 21.69 15.00 6.54
C ARG A 426 20.32 14.53 6.07
N GLY A 427 19.95 14.88 4.85
CA GLY A 427 18.75 14.33 4.25
C GLY A 427 18.90 12.84 3.92
N ILE A 428 19.83 12.51 3.03
CA ILE A 428 20.09 11.15 2.58
C ILE A 428 21.60 10.88 2.60
N VAL A 429 22.00 9.77 3.15
CA VAL A 429 23.39 9.27 3.12
C VAL A 429 23.44 7.93 2.42
N SER A 430 24.33 7.78 1.45
CA SER A 430 24.59 6.50 0.79
C SER A 430 26.02 6.05 1.05
N ASN A 431 26.16 4.88 1.67
CA ASN A 431 27.43 4.29 2.10
C ASN A 431 27.46 2.76 1.88
N ALA A 432 26.88 2.29 0.81
CA ALA A 432 26.68 0.86 0.63
C ALA A 432 27.87 0.14 0.00
N GLY A 433 28.57 0.77 -0.92
CA GLY A 433 29.81 0.22 -1.47
C GLY A 433 29.67 -0.42 -2.85
N GLY A 434 29.06 0.26 -3.81
CA GLY A 434 29.04 -0.12 -5.21
C GLY A 434 27.68 -0.20 -5.86
N ALA A 435 26.64 0.23 -5.15
CA ALA A 435 25.28 0.29 -5.66
C ALA A 435 25.08 1.41 -6.69
N LEU A 436 24.01 1.26 -7.42
CA LEU A 436 23.35 2.36 -8.12
C LEU A 436 22.26 2.93 -7.23
N PHE A 437 22.44 4.17 -6.80
CA PHE A 437 21.44 4.93 -6.07
C PHE A 437 20.69 5.83 -7.06
N LEU A 438 19.39 5.58 -7.20
CA LEU A 438 18.55 6.30 -8.15
C LEU A 438 17.63 7.27 -7.41
N MET A 439 17.68 8.55 -7.77
CA MET A 439 16.82 9.59 -7.17
C MET A 439 16.07 10.35 -8.25
N ARG A 440 14.76 10.52 -8.06
CA ARG A 440 13.90 11.27 -8.98
C ARG A 440 12.92 12.14 -8.23
N HIS A 441 12.81 13.43 -8.60
CA HIS A 441 11.83 14.39 -8.06
C HIS A 441 11.83 14.41 -6.52
N VAL A 442 12.99 14.58 -5.92
CA VAL A 442 13.15 14.57 -4.46
C VAL A 442 13.38 15.98 -3.94
N THR A 443 12.59 16.38 -2.96
CA THR A 443 12.75 17.65 -2.22
C THR A 443 13.38 17.37 -0.86
N ILE A 444 14.42 18.12 -0.50
CA ILE A 444 15.11 18.01 0.79
C ILE A 444 15.22 19.40 1.41
N THR A 445 14.54 19.60 2.52
CA THR A 445 14.35 20.92 3.12
C THR A 445 14.80 20.92 4.59
N GLY A 446 15.67 21.83 4.95
CA GLY A 446 15.94 22.19 6.34
C GLY A 446 14.96 23.26 6.84
N ALA A 447 14.77 23.34 8.15
CA ALA A 447 14.03 24.47 8.72
C ALA A 447 14.89 25.75 8.70
N PRO A 448 14.30 26.95 8.58
CA PRO A 448 15.05 28.21 8.58
C PRO A 448 15.96 28.39 9.81
N ALA A 449 15.48 27.98 10.98
CA ALA A 449 16.23 28.04 12.24
C ALA A 449 17.14 26.82 12.48
N ASN A 450 16.99 25.75 11.71
CA ASN A 450 17.74 24.51 11.83
C ASN A 450 18.02 23.94 10.45
N LYS A 451 19.12 24.39 9.85
CA LYS A 451 19.50 23.98 8.51
C LYS A 451 20.07 22.57 8.48
N LEU A 452 19.91 21.90 7.36
CA LEU A 452 20.68 20.70 7.04
C LEU A 452 22.16 21.09 6.85
N ASP A 453 23.07 20.25 7.28
CA ASP A 453 24.49 20.41 6.95
C ASP A 453 24.70 19.96 5.49
N GLN A 454 24.07 18.88 5.09
CA GLN A 454 24.14 18.31 3.74
C GLN A 454 22.78 17.70 3.33
N GLY A 455 22.34 17.94 2.10
CA GLY A 455 21.11 17.35 1.54
C GLY A 455 21.31 15.85 1.25
N VAL A 456 22.17 15.53 0.29
CA VAL A 456 22.53 14.17 -0.11
C VAL A 456 24.04 13.98 0.05
N VAL A 457 24.46 12.87 0.62
CA VAL A 457 25.88 12.52 0.77
C VAL A 457 26.14 11.16 0.17
N MET A 458 26.98 11.12 -0.86
CA MET A 458 27.40 9.89 -1.52
C MET A 458 28.82 9.54 -1.07
N LEU A 459 28.97 8.45 -0.32
CA LEU A 459 30.26 8.02 0.22
C LEU A 459 30.90 6.90 -0.59
N LYS A 460 30.10 5.96 -1.13
CA LYS A 460 30.62 4.78 -1.82
C LYS A 460 29.83 4.34 -3.06
N ASP A 461 28.70 4.92 -3.36
CA ASP A 461 27.79 4.41 -4.39
C ASP A 461 27.76 5.30 -5.62
N ASN A 462 27.29 4.76 -6.75
CA ASN A 462 26.99 5.53 -7.95
C ASN A 462 25.67 6.26 -7.78
N LEU A 463 25.55 7.47 -8.31
CA LEU A 463 24.33 8.28 -8.23
C LEU A 463 23.79 8.58 -9.62
N VAL A 464 22.50 8.29 -9.83
CA VAL A 464 21.71 8.88 -10.91
C VAL A 464 20.60 9.74 -10.27
N ALA A 465 20.71 11.06 -10.42
CA ALA A 465 19.80 12.02 -9.80
C ALA A 465 19.12 12.88 -10.86
N GLN A 466 17.79 12.99 -10.77
CA GLN A 466 17.00 13.82 -11.66
C GLN A 466 15.95 14.62 -10.89
N GLY A 467 15.90 15.95 -11.10
CA GLY A 467 14.85 16.81 -10.55
C GLY A 467 14.91 16.96 -9.03
N LEU A 468 16.10 17.20 -8.47
CA LEU A 468 16.25 17.41 -7.02
C LEU A 468 16.07 18.88 -6.64
N HIS A 469 15.44 19.11 -5.48
CA HIS A 469 15.27 20.44 -4.91
C HIS A 469 15.77 20.50 -3.47
N PHE A 470 16.59 21.51 -3.17
CA PHE A 470 17.14 21.72 -1.84
C PHE A 470 16.77 23.09 -1.27
N GLU A 471 16.36 23.11 0.00
CA GLU A 471 16.10 24.33 0.76
C GLU A 471 16.77 24.30 2.13
N ASN A 472 17.30 25.45 2.56
CA ASN A 472 17.93 25.59 3.90
C ASN A 472 18.94 24.47 4.21
N SER A 473 19.84 24.21 3.28
CA SER A 473 20.89 23.20 3.38
C SER A 473 22.28 23.84 3.23
N GLY A 474 23.27 23.34 3.96
CA GLY A 474 24.67 23.75 3.83
C GLY A 474 25.27 23.35 2.47
N SER A 475 24.97 22.15 2.00
CA SER A 475 25.22 21.73 0.61
C SER A 475 24.02 20.94 0.09
N GLY A 476 23.86 20.88 -1.26
CA GLY A 476 22.86 20.04 -1.90
C GLY A 476 23.33 18.58 -1.97
N ILE A 477 24.07 18.22 -3.01
CA ILE A 477 24.66 16.88 -3.20
C ILE A 477 26.14 16.96 -2.88
N SER A 478 26.61 16.14 -1.95
CA SER A 478 28.02 16.01 -1.61
C SER A 478 28.55 14.65 -2.10
N LEU A 479 29.48 14.69 -3.04
CA LEU A 479 30.15 13.52 -3.58
C LEU A 479 31.52 13.37 -2.89
N SER A 480 31.67 12.33 -2.07
CA SER A 480 32.87 12.07 -1.26
C SER A 480 33.39 10.64 -1.47
N GLN A 481 33.05 10.03 -2.59
CA GLN A 481 33.48 8.66 -2.92
C GLN A 481 35.00 8.58 -3.07
N ASN A 482 35.62 7.76 -2.26
CA ASN A 482 37.06 7.53 -2.24
C ASN A 482 37.34 6.02 -2.36
N ASP A 483 37.32 5.52 -3.59
CA ASP A 483 37.66 4.13 -3.88
C ASP A 483 38.38 4.06 -5.24
N PRO A 484 39.72 4.20 -5.25
CA PRO A 484 40.50 4.21 -6.49
C PRO A 484 40.40 2.88 -7.28
N ALA A 485 40.11 1.78 -6.61
CA ALA A 485 39.92 0.48 -7.24
C ALA A 485 38.61 0.34 -8.00
N ASN A 486 37.59 1.12 -7.55
CA ASN A 486 36.26 1.11 -8.16
C ASN A 486 35.76 2.55 -8.34
N PRO A 487 36.23 3.28 -9.36
CA PRO A 487 35.85 4.66 -9.60
C PRO A 487 34.33 4.76 -9.85
N ARG A 488 33.71 5.78 -9.27
CA ARG A 488 32.24 5.95 -9.30
C ARG A 488 31.79 6.77 -10.49
N VAL A 489 30.60 6.44 -11.00
CA VAL A 489 29.96 7.16 -12.08
C VAL A 489 28.70 7.84 -11.54
N ASN A 490 28.62 9.16 -11.69
CA ASN A 490 27.47 9.94 -11.22
C ASN A 490 26.87 10.74 -12.36
N SER A 491 25.54 10.74 -12.48
CA SER A 491 24.78 11.54 -13.41
C SER A 491 23.75 12.39 -12.65
N ILE A 492 23.85 13.70 -12.75
CA ILE A 492 23.05 14.65 -11.97
C ILE A 492 22.41 15.65 -12.93
N VAL A 493 21.08 15.64 -13.01
CA VAL A 493 20.31 16.47 -13.94
C VAL A 493 19.19 17.21 -13.20
N GLY A 494 19.03 18.51 -13.48
CA GLY A 494 17.89 19.28 -12.99
C GLY A 494 17.89 19.52 -11.48
N VAL A 495 19.02 19.95 -10.93
CA VAL A 495 19.12 20.31 -9.51
C VAL A 495 18.77 21.77 -9.30
N THR A 496 17.86 22.04 -8.38
CA THR A 496 17.47 23.40 -7.99
C THR A 496 17.67 23.62 -6.50
N GLY A 497 17.85 24.86 -6.09
CA GLY A 497 18.00 25.17 -4.67
C GLY A 497 17.62 26.59 -4.31
N ASN A 498 17.25 26.78 -3.05
CA ASN A 498 16.98 28.07 -2.43
C ASN A 498 18.19 28.55 -1.59
N ALA A 499 18.33 29.81 -1.47
CA ALA A 499 19.30 30.74 -0.95
C ALA A 499 20.23 30.41 0.20
N THR A 500 20.24 29.32 0.82
CA THR A 500 21.04 29.15 2.03
C THR A 500 22.01 27.97 2.00
N VAL A 501 22.52 27.68 0.85
CA VAL A 501 23.72 26.83 0.74
C VAL A 501 24.89 27.71 1.20
N SER A 502 25.21 27.64 2.49
CA SER A 502 26.06 28.64 3.15
C SER A 502 27.55 28.33 3.08
N SER A 503 27.96 27.13 2.71
CA SER A 503 29.37 26.72 2.72
C SER A 503 29.78 25.76 1.59
N GLY A 504 28.83 25.07 0.95
CA GLY A 504 29.07 24.21 -0.21
C GLY A 504 28.19 24.59 -1.40
N GLY A 505 28.40 24.03 -2.56
CA GLY A 505 27.55 24.22 -3.73
C GLY A 505 26.28 23.35 -3.69
N LEU A 506 25.37 23.57 -4.66
CA LEU A 506 24.29 22.62 -4.88
C LEU A 506 24.82 21.22 -5.25
N VAL A 507 25.98 21.17 -5.89
CA VAL A 507 26.77 19.96 -6.07
C VAL A 507 28.18 20.24 -5.56
N ASP A 508 28.57 19.50 -4.53
CA ASP A 508 29.84 19.62 -3.83
C ASP A 508 30.67 18.35 -4.04
N ILE A 509 31.82 18.47 -4.68
CA ILE A 509 32.67 17.33 -5.01
C ILE A 509 33.93 17.39 -4.16
N SER A 510 34.07 16.45 -3.23
CA SER A 510 35.18 16.36 -2.29
C SER A 510 36.54 16.17 -2.99
N SER A 511 37.62 16.61 -2.32
CA SER A 511 39.00 16.30 -2.73
C SER A 511 39.33 14.82 -2.82
N SER A 512 38.59 14.00 -2.06
CA SER A 512 38.78 12.56 -2.03
C SER A 512 37.97 11.82 -3.11
N PHE A 513 37.21 12.54 -3.94
CA PHE A 513 36.37 11.90 -4.95
C PHE A 513 37.19 11.21 -6.04
N GLU A 514 36.88 9.95 -6.29
CA GLU A 514 37.45 9.13 -7.35
C GLU A 514 36.31 8.68 -8.27
N GLY A 515 36.37 9.10 -9.56
CA GLY A 515 35.37 8.73 -10.56
C GLY A 515 35.01 9.82 -11.56
N SER A 516 33.90 9.64 -12.25
CA SER A 516 33.35 10.58 -13.22
C SER A 516 32.03 11.17 -12.75
N VAL A 517 31.77 12.42 -13.09
CA VAL A 517 30.51 13.11 -12.78
C VAL A 517 30.02 13.85 -14.00
N GLN A 518 28.81 13.56 -14.41
CA GLN A 518 28.06 14.36 -15.37
C GLN A 518 27.06 15.22 -14.61
N VAL A 519 27.10 16.54 -14.79
CA VAL A 519 26.18 17.48 -14.14
C VAL A 519 25.59 18.40 -15.19
N SER A 520 24.25 18.49 -15.24
CA SER A 520 23.54 19.39 -16.14
C SER A 520 22.34 20.05 -15.46
N ALA A 521 21.92 21.22 -15.97
CA ALA A 521 20.75 21.95 -15.49
C ALA A 521 20.71 22.23 -13.98
N VAL A 522 21.81 22.72 -13.41
CA VAL A 522 21.86 23.11 -11.97
C VAL A 522 21.49 24.58 -11.85
N VAL A 523 20.45 24.90 -11.11
CA VAL A 523 19.91 26.24 -10.94
C VAL A 523 19.78 26.64 -9.48
N ASN A 524 20.48 27.67 -9.07
CA ASN A 524 20.26 28.30 -7.76
C ASN A 524 19.21 29.42 -7.90
N LYS A 525 18.08 29.29 -7.21
CA LYS A 525 17.03 30.32 -7.19
C LYS A 525 17.34 31.49 -6.28
N SER A 526 18.39 31.42 -5.45
CA SER A 526 18.78 32.53 -4.61
C SER A 526 19.83 33.41 -5.28
N ILE A 527 19.73 34.68 -5.04
CA ILE A 527 20.60 35.75 -5.57
C ILE A 527 22.00 35.75 -4.89
N SER A 528 22.22 34.91 -3.91
CA SER A 528 23.50 34.81 -3.20
C SER A 528 24.45 33.83 -3.90
N THR A 529 25.52 34.37 -4.38
CA THR A 529 26.38 33.94 -5.47
C THR A 529 27.56 33.03 -5.09
N THR A 530 27.51 32.25 -4.11
CA THR A 530 28.60 31.30 -3.83
C THR A 530 28.30 29.94 -4.45
N GLY A 531 29.00 29.67 -5.52
CA GLY A 531 29.21 28.37 -6.19
C GLY A 531 28.02 27.44 -6.42
N LEU A 532 27.50 27.36 -7.65
CA LEU A 532 26.54 26.30 -8.03
C LEU A 532 27.17 24.92 -7.92
N ILE A 533 28.45 24.81 -8.22
CA ILE A 533 29.26 23.62 -8.09
C ILE A 533 30.57 24.02 -7.41
N THR A 534 30.87 23.39 -6.29
CA THR A 534 32.12 23.61 -5.56
C THR A 534 32.98 22.37 -5.68
N LEU A 535 34.21 22.57 -6.16
CA LEU A 535 35.21 21.51 -6.26
C LEU A 535 36.30 21.80 -5.21
N ILE A 536 36.42 20.91 -4.26
CA ILE A 536 37.42 21.04 -3.19
C ILE A 536 38.54 20.04 -3.46
N ASN A 537 39.77 20.53 -3.72
CA ASN A 537 41.04 19.76 -3.88
C ASN A 537 40.97 18.41 -4.60
N ARG A 538 41.38 18.27 -5.87
CA ARG A 538 40.96 17.14 -6.66
C ARG A 538 42.00 16.44 -7.54
N ARG A 539 41.84 15.13 -7.64
CA ARG A 539 42.11 14.34 -8.85
C ARG A 539 40.79 13.84 -9.45
N VAL A 540 40.48 14.20 -10.69
CA VAL A 540 39.32 13.69 -11.42
C VAL A 540 39.78 13.31 -12.80
N ASN A 541 39.52 12.07 -13.17
CA ASN A 541 40.00 11.55 -14.45
C ASN A 541 39.04 11.87 -15.60
N ASP A 542 37.75 11.99 -15.41
CA ASP A 542 36.79 12.34 -16.46
C ASP A 542 35.67 13.24 -15.96
N ARG A 543 35.38 14.33 -16.69
CA ARG A 543 34.28 15.24 -16.41
C ARG A 543 33.58 15.71 -17.64
N TYR A 544 32.28 15.75 -17.51
CA TYR A 544 31.44 16.49 -18.42
C TYR A 544 30.58 17.47 -17.62
N LEU A 545 30.60 18.74 -17.95
CA LEU A 545 29.84 19.80 -17.28
C LEU A 545 29.08 20.61 -18.34
N ASP A 546 27.77 20.51 -18.32
CA ASP A 546 26.87 21.08 -19.29
C ASP A 546 26.12 22.35 -18.78
N SER A 547 26.52 22.90 -17.65
CA SER A 547 25.89 24.08 -17.03
C SER A 547 26.88 25.20 -16.78
N PRO A 548 26.46 26.49 -16.81
CA PRO A 548 27.31 27.60 -16.46
C PRO A 548 27.70 27.50 -14.97
N VAL A 549 28.97 27.31 -14.74
CA VAL A 549 29.57 27.13 -13.40
C VAL A 549 30.11 28.41 -12.86
N SER A 550 29.93 28.67 -11.59
CA SER A 550 30.36 29.94 -10.96
C SER A 550 31.78 29.94 -10.44
N SER A 551 32.37 28.77 -10.13
CA SER A 551 33.80 28.67 -9.75
C SER A 551 34.33 27.24 -9.90
N TYR A 552 35.58 27.12 -10.38
CA TYR A 552 36.35 25.87 -10.42
C TYR A 552 37.71 26.06 -9.74
N SER A 553 38.20 25.08 -9.05
CA SER A 553 39.61 24.92 -8.75
C SER A 553 40.12 23.67 -9.49
N TYR A 554 41.16 23.81 -10.31
CA TYR A 554 41.72 22.72 -11.10
C TYR A 554 42.92 22.06 -10.44
N PRO A 555 43.11 20.75 -10.64
CA PRO A 555 44.36 20.09 -10.25
C PRO A 555 45.53 20.54 -11.15
N SER A 556 46.74 20.32 -10.69
CA SER A 556 47.97 20.74 -11.36
C SER A 556 48.40 19.91 -12.57
N ALA A 557 47.67 18.84 -12.91
CA ALA A 557 47.94 17.98 -14.07
C ALA A 557 46.68 17.80 -14.91
N TYR A 558 46.75 18.06 -16.19
CA TYR A 558 45.62 18.01 -17.15
C TYR A 558 45.77 16.87 -18.14
N SER A 559 44.65 16.24 -18.51
CA SER A 559 44.61 15.26 -19.60
C SER A 559 44.36 15.96 -20.95
N PRO A 560 44.84 15.43 -22.09
CA PRO A 560 44.56 16.00 -23.42
C PRO A 560 43.08 16.11 -23.71
N GLY A 561 42.61 17.29 -24.19
CA GLY A 561 41.21 17.57 -24.46
C GLY A 561 40.41 18.16 -23.28
N GLU A 562 41.03 18.33 -22.12
CA GLU A 562 40.38 18.90 -20.95
C GLU A 562 40.33 20.46 -21.01
N ALA A 563 39.22 21.04 -20.57
CA ALA A 563 39.09 22.50 -20.47
C ALA A 563 39.99 23.04 -19.36
N ILE A 564 41.03 23.78 -19.70
CA ILE A 564 42.03 24.32 -18.78
C ILE A 564 41.58 25.66 -18.19
N SER A 565 40.91 26.47 -19.00
CA SER A 565 40.39 27.76 -18.58
C SER A 565 39.15 28.12 -19.39
N GLN A 566 38.22 28.77 -18.74
CA GLN A 566 37.08 29.42 -19.40
C GLN A 566 36.96 30.84 -18.94
N GLY A 567 36.56 31.70 -19.84
CA GLY A 567 36.48 33.10 -19.50
C GLY A 567 35.41 33.87 -20.22
N ARG A 568 34.95 34.94 -19.56
CA ARG A 568 34.19 36.02 -20.18
C ARG A 568 34.94 37.32 -20.02
N VAL A 569 35.14 38.00 -21.11
CA VAL A 569 35.77 39.32 -21.16
C VAL A 569 34.75 40.31 -21.73
N ASN A 570 34.50 41.40 -21.02
CA ASN A 570 33.73 42.52 -21.56
C ASN A 570 34.68 43.53 -22.22
N VAL A 571 34.27 44.01 -23.38
CA VAL A 571 35.05 45.03 -24.12
C VAL A 571 34.23 46.33 -24.20
N SER A 572 34.79 47.41 -23.75
CA SER A 572 34.17 48.71 -23.79
C SER A 572 35.19 49.76 -24.27
N GLY A 573 35.06 50.23 -25.51
CA GLY A 573 36.02 51.08 -26.10
C GLY A 573 37.43 50.44 -26.16
N ALA A 574 38.43 51.13 -25.64
CA ALA A 574 39.81 50.62 -25.61
C ALA A 574 40.14 49.69 -24.47
N VAL A 575 39.15 49.32 -23.60
CA VAL A 575 39.38 48.55 -22.39
C VAL A 575 38.74 47.16 -22.50
N ALA A 576 39.51 46.13 -22.17
CA ALA A 576 39.02 44.78 -21.98
C ALA A 576 39.12 44.41 -20.48
N THR A 577 38.01 43.97 -19.90
CA THR A 577 37.92 43.61 -18.48
C THR A 577 37.44 42.19 -18.32
N VAL A 578 38.09 41.42 -17.45
CA VAL A 578 37.67 40.04 -17.12
C VAL A 578 36.38 40.14 -16.32
N ALA A 579 35.29 39.66 -16.89
CA ALA A 579 33.98 39.59 -16.24
C ALA A 579 33.75 38.26 -15.51
N LYS A 580 34.41 37.20 -15.98
CA LYS A 580 34.36 35.88 -15.35
C LYS A 580 35.59 35.07 -15.75
N SER A 581 36.19 34.35 -14.81
CA SER A 581 37.28 33.42 -15.03
C SER A 581 37.01 32.10 -14.27
N VAL A 582 37.25 30.98 -14.94
CA VAL A 582 37.13 29.65 -14.40
C VAL A 582 38.35 28.84 -14.84
N GLY A 583 38.98 28.12 -13.95
CA GLY A 583 40.22 27.38 -14.20
C GLY A 583 41.45 28.26 -13.99
N VAL A 584 42.44 28.13 -14.87
CA VAL A 584 43.63 28.98 -14.84
C VAL A 584 43.21 30.44 -14.96
N SER A 585 43.60 31.25 -13.98
CA SER A 585 43.29 32.68 -14.02
C SER A 585 43.99 33.40 -15.16
N PHE A 586 43.41 34.45 -15.66
CA PHE A 586 43.95 35.19 -16.78
C PHE A 586 43.67 36.68 -16.64
N THR A 587 44.43 37.46 -17.35
CA THR A 587 44.15 38.86 -17.61
C THR A 587 43.75 39.06 -19.06
N ALA A 588 43.02 40.14 -19.36
CA ALA A 588 42.61 40.48 -20.70
C ALA A 588 43.01 41.91 -21.01
N SER A 589 43.53 42.12 -22.19
CA SER A 589 43.88 43.45 -22.70
C SER A 589 43.45 43.62 -24.16
N ARG A 590 42.92 44.77 -24.52
CA ARG A 590 42.61 45.09 -25.91
C ARG A 590 43.90 45.61 -26.57
N THR A 591 44.43 44.86 -27.54
CA THR A 591 45.67 45.22 -28.24
C THR A 591 45.46 45.93 -29.56
N GLY A 592 44.23 45.93 -30.08
CA GLY A 592 43.83 46.61 -31.31
C GLY A 592 42.32 46.58 -31.51
N VAL A 593 41.78 47.19 -32.54
CA VAL A 593 40.38 47.11 -32.93
C VAL A 593 40.07 45.64 -33.26
N GLY A 594 39.10 45.07 -32.59
CA GLY A 594 38.71 43.66 -32.75
C GLY A 594 39.76 42.64 -32.26
N VAL A 595 40.75 43.03 -31.46
CA VAL A 595 41.77 42.12 -30.94
C VAL A 595 41.87 42.22 -29.44
N VAL A 596 41.58 41.10 -28.77
CA VAL A 596 41.71 40.98 -27.32
C VAL A 596 42.72 39.89 -26.98
N ARG A 597 43.77 40.26 -26.28
CA ARG A 597 44.80 39.35 -25.77
C ARG A 597 44.38 38.82 -24.42
N ILE A 598 44.41 37.52 -24.30
CA ILE A 598 44.25 36.78 -23.04
C ILE A 598 45.63 36.35 -22.58
N THR A 599 46.02 36.70 -21.35
CA THR A 599 47.30 36.30 -20.77
C THR A 599 47.01 35.42 -19.55
N LEU A 600 47.44 34.20 -19.61
CA LEU A 600 47.26 33.18 -18.56
C LEU A 600 48.23 33.43 -17.39
N SER A 601 47.79 33.17 -16.17
CA SER A 601 48.64 33.25 -14.96
C SER A 601 49.67 32.14 -14.88
N SER A 602 49.50 31.04 -15.62
CA SER A 602 50.41 29.90 -15.70
C SER A 602 50.68 29.55 -17.14
N ALA A 603 51.95 29.22 -17.46
CA ALA A 603 52.35 28.84 -18.82
C ALA A 603 51.77 27.44 -19.18
N MET A 604 51.36 27.31 -20.45
CA MET A 604 51.11 26.02 -21.09
C MET A 604 52.47 25.33 -21.38
N ASN A 605 52.48 24.03 -21.53
CA ASN A 605 53.73 23.30 -21.83
C ASN A 605 54.26 23.61 -23.23
N ASP A 606 53.34 23.92 -24.14
CA ASP A 606 53.62 24.24 -25.55
C ASP A 606 52.55 25.21 -26.09
N THR A 607 52.54 25.49 -27.37
CA THR A 607 51.58 26.32 -28.07
C THR A 607 50.51 25.54 -28.81
N ASP A 608 50.45 24.22 -28.64
CA ASP A 608 49.52 23.32 -29.30
C ASP A 608 48.17 23.19 -28.55
N TYR A 609 47.75 24.22 -27.88
CA TYR A 609 46.44 24.30 -27.22
C TYR A 609 45.36 24.83 -28.18
N THR A 610 44.15 24.44 -27.95
CA THR A 610 42.99 24.88 -28.73
C THR A 610 42.12 25.84 -27.90
N VAL A 611 41.66 26.92 -28.54
CA VAL A 611 40.68 27.83 -27.92
C VAL A 611 39.43 27.84 -28.77
N THR A 612 38.29 27.65 -28.12
CA THR A 612 36.96 27.78 -28.72
C THR A 612 36.37 29.12 -28.31
N PRO A 613 36.51 30.19 -29.10
CA PRO A 613 36.00 31.50 -28.76
C PRO A 613 34.60 31.72 -29.33
N SER A 614 33.83 32.62 -28.68
CA SER A 614 32.60 33.22 -29.20
C SER A 614 32.51 34.66 -28.80
N ALA A 615 31.83 35.50 -29.59
CA ALA A 615 31.73 36.92 -29.30
C ALA A 615 30.31 37.44 -29.49
N ARG A 616 29.93 38.40 -28.65
CA ARG A 616 28.67 39.15 -28.77
C ARG A 616 28.97 40.55 -29.36
N PRO A 617 28.30 40.95 -30.44
CA PRO A 617 28.49 42.28 -31.00
C PRO A 617 27.99 43.39 -30.06
N SER A 618 28.57 44.57 -30.16
CA SER A 618 28.11 45.76 -29.44
C SER A 618 26.85 46.40 -30.06
N GLY A 619 26.54 46.09 -31.32
CA GLY A 619 25.30 46.38 -32.04
C GLY A 619 24.69 45.11 -32.60
N GLY A 620 23.56 45.10 -33.21
CA GLY A 620 22.97 43.90 -33.83
C GLY A 620 23.86 43.32 -34.94
N GLY A 621 23.73 42.01 -35.23
CA GLY A 621 24.45 41.31 -36.29
C GLY A 621 25.29 40.13 -35.78
N ALA A 622 25.86 39.34 -36.72
CA ALA A 622 26.75 38.24 -36.39
C ALA A 622 28.22 38.72 -36.38
N MET A 623 29.06 38.05 -35.60
CA MET A 623 30.52 38.24 -35.58
C MET A 623 31.22 36.94 -35.95
N PHE A 624 32.29 37.05 -36.68
CA PHE A 624 33.28 36.01 -36.90
C PHE A 624 34.36 36.12 -35.83
N VAL A 625 34.83 35.02 -35.34
CA VAL A 625 35.83 34.96 -34.27
C VAL A 625 36.94 34.02 -34.68
N GLU A 626 38.17 34.49 -34.52
CA GLU A 626 39.38 33.71 -34.79
C GLU A 626 40.26 33.70 -33.54
N PHE A 627 40.91 32.59 -33.28
CA PHE A 627 41.91 32.45 -32.22
C PHE A 627 43.31 32.36 -32.83
N LEU A 628 44.29 32.99 -32.21
CA LEU A 628 45.68 32.96 -32.59
C LEU A 628 46.60 32.76 -31.38
N PRO A 629 47.34 31.63 -31.29
CA PRO A 629 48.36 31.44 -30.25
C PRO A 629 49.46 32.48 -30.39
N VAL A 630 49.87 33.06 -29.27
CA VAL A 630 50.94 34.07 -29.21
C VAL A 630 52.17 33.51 -28.48
N SER A 631 51.96 32.81 -27.39
CA SER A 631 52.99 32.17 -26.58
C SER A 631 52.39 31.08 -25.70
N THR A 632 53.23 30.39 -24.96
CA THR A 632 52.75 29.42 -23.92
C THR A 632 51.92 30.08 -22.82
N THR A 633 51.92 31.41 -22.70
CA THR A 633 51.15 32.15 -21.68
C THR A 633 50.10 33.06 -22.28
N ALA A 634 50.00 33.23 -23.63
CA ALA A 634 49.08 34.20 -24.21
C ALA A 634 48.53 33.78 -25.58
N PHE A 635 47.31 34.16 -25.84
CA PHE A 635 46.67 34.05 -27.13
C PHE A 635 45.80 35.27 -27.42
N ASP A 636 45.57 35.55 -28.72
CA ASP A 636 44.70 36.60 -29.19
C ASP A 636 43.38 36.04 -29.70
N ILE A 637 42.28 36.68 -29.34
CA ILE A 637 40.97 36.46 -29.94
C ILE A 637 40.68 37.64 -30.85
N LYS A 638 40.52 37.36 -32.14
CA LYS A 638 40.21 38.37 -33.15
C LYS A 638 38.75 38.30 -33.54
N THR A 639 38.12 39.42 -33.68
CA THR A 639 36.69 39.53 -33.96
C THR A 639 36.44 40.45 -35.15
N TYR A 640 35.53 40.01 -36.04
CA TYR A 640 35.20 40.70 -37.27
C TYR A 640 33.69 40.79 -37.41
N ASN A 641 33.22 41.88 -38.04
CA ASN A 641 31.82 42.00 -38.45
C ASN A 641 31.51 41.13 -39.69
N GLN A 642 30.27 41.14 -40.14
CA GLN A 642 29.84 40.38 -41.32
C GLN A 642 30.56 40.77 -42.63
N ALA A 643 31.10 41.98 -42.72
CA ALA A 643 31.88 42.46 -43.88
C ALA A 643 33.36 42.06 -43.76
N GLY A 644 33.79 41.31 -42.77
CA GLY A 644 35.19 40.98 -42.58
C GLY A 644 36.05 42.07 -41.96
N THR A 645 35.46 43.15 -41.48
CA THR A 645 36.19 44.26 -40.87
C THR A 645 36.40 44.02 -39.39
N ALA A 646 37.63 44.23 -38.90
CA ALA A 646 37.92 44.09 -37.47
C ALA A 646 37.04 45.02 -36.65
N THR A 647 36.32 44.48 -35.66
CA THR A 647 35.33 45.19 -34.88
C THR A 647 35.31 44.70 -33.43
N ASP A 648 35.29 45.66 -32.49
CA ASP A 648 35.25 45.32 -31.07
C ASP A 648 33.91 44.69 -30.69
N PRO A 649 33.91 43.55 -29.99
CA PRO A 649 32.72 42.93 -29.46
C PRO A 649 32.28 43.62 -28.16
N ALA A 650 31.01 43.41 -27.74
CA ALA A 650 30.58 43.79 -26.39
C ALA A 650 31.16 42.84 -25.34
N SER A 651 31.27 41.57 -25.69
CA SER A 651 31.90 40.57 -24.83
C SER A 651 32.40 39.38 -25.66
N ILE A 652 33.40 38.71 -25.11
CA ILE A 652 34.00 37.46 -25.63
C ILE A 652 33.85 36.38 -24.55
N TRP A 653 33.50 35.20 -24.99
CA TRP A 653 33.61 33.99 -24.20
C TRP A 653 34.62 33.07 -24.87
N PHE A 654 35.34 32.30 -24.07
CA PHE A 654 36.25 31.28 -24.60
C PHE A 654 36.38 30.10 -23.66
N THR A 655 36.69 28.96 -24.27
CA THR A 655 37.15 27.75 -23.57
C THR A 655 38.52 27.40 -24.13
N LEU A 656 39.50 27.28 -23.24
CA LEU A 656 40.86 26.85 -23.56
C LEU A 656 40.95 25.36 -23.28
N LEU A 657 41.30 24.60 -24.30
CA LEU A 657 41.45 23.13 -24.26
C LEU A 657 42.89 22.77 -24.55
N ARG A 658 43.31 21.68 -24.01
CA ARG A 658 44.61 21.04 -24.31
C ARG A 658 44.45 19.72 -24.98
#